data_2f51ef7682a0cfb5c0a0b51a72f2f9a4
#
_entry.id   2f51ef7682a0cfb5c0a0b51a72f2f9a4
#
_cell.length_a   1.000
_cell.length_b   1.000
_cell.length_c   1.000
_cell.angle_alpha   90.00
_cell.angle_beta   90.00
_cell.angle_gamma   90.00
#
_symmetry.space_group_name_H-M   'P 1'
#
loop_
_entity.id
_entity.type
_entity.pdbx_description
1 polymer ?
#
loop_
_entity_poly.entity_id
_entity_poly.type
_entity_poly.pdbx_seq_one_letter_code
_entity_poly.pdbx_strand_id
1 'polypeptide(L)'
;MRRLLLAGLVAFAVLPAAAVTPSVSGPLDMETIMANPDWIGQAVESPYWSVDGRNLYYSLKRDGSPVHDLYRVDPASGQSVKLDPIAMAQADGPAVFDHAHQHAAFILHGDVFLVDLASGRRVQVTRTPQEESSPQFSADGRALHYRDGNNWYSYDLAGGVTTPAPVLNFAEDPQAKQPDELGDLQLKLFKTLREIKADKQALRDEDKALAAADPGRAPQPFWLGDKSREVDTELSPDGRWMLVVTAPKDYAKGEAPKVIHYVTDSGYTEPQNARTYVGRKDPAPQSLLLLDLVNHKSYPLKTDGLPGIKDDPLKALRSQAVATLEKADKQDQAKALKAPDVRPVRIIANSEDGGGGGIVWSDDGSHLAVQLRAIDNKDRWIANVDFNQHTLVNQHRLTDPAWINWNFNDFGWLKDGRTLWYMSEESGYSQLYTKPLDGKAKQLTSGKFEVSHPLLTDDGQWFYVRTNQLAPYSYDVYRLPATGGALTRVTNYQGMDDFTLSPDGKQLAVLHSSPYVFAQLAVQDAAGGTPRELTNTMQPAYTAHAWITPKIVQVPSSHGAGVIYAKYYGPADEQVAASRPAVLFVHGAGYLQNVTLSSTYYFREQMFNNLLVQQGFVVLDMDYRASEGYGRAWRTAIYEKMGHPELEDLLDGKAWLVKNHGVDPQRVGVYGGSYGGFMTEMALLRAPGEFAAGAALRAPSDWTSYNDEYTSNILNDPKLDPAAYETSSPIEFAANLRDPLLIEHGLIDDNVMSSDSIRLYQRLVELHKQNFWMSLYPLERHGFQHPDSWYDEYRRIDELFNTYVKPVRAAASGN
;
A
#
# COMPACT_ATOMS: atom_id res chain seq x y z
N MET A 1 73.45 -11.02 -20.79
CA MET A 1 72.66 -10.30 -21.80
C MET A 1 71.23 -10.14 -21.27
N ARG A 2 70.92 -8.96 -20.75
CA ARG A 2 69.56 -8.58 -20.22
C ARG A 2 68.79 -8.01 -21.38
N ARG A 3 67.64 -8.57 -21.67
CA ARG A 3 66.59 -7.94 -22.52
C ARG A 3 65.54 -7.33 -21.62
N LEU A 4 65.41 -6.01 -21.61
CA LEU A 4 64.27 -5.23 -21.06
C LEU A 4 63.06 -5.37 -22.01
N LEU A 5 61.95 -5.76 -21.47
CA LEU A 5 60.63 -5.63 -22.07
C LEU A 5 59.98 -4.38 -21.50
N LEU A 6 59.77 -3.36 -22.32
CA LEU A 6 58.89 -2.23 -22.02
C LEU A 6 57.44 -2.70 -22.20
N ALA A 7 56.67 -2.69 -21.11
CA ALA A 7 55.21 -2.80 -21.14
C ALA A 7 54.63 -1.38 -21.15
N GLY A 8 54.05 -0.99 -22.30
CA GLY A 8 53.32 0.26 -22.44
C GLY A 8 51.96 0.13 -21.75
N LEU A 9 51.73 0.88 -20.67
CA LEU A 9 50.42 1.12 -20.09
C LEU A 9 49.67 2.09 -21.00
N VAL A 10 48.60 1.60 -21.66
CA VAL A 10 47.58 2.44 -22.28
C VAL A 10 46.53 2.74 -21.20
N ALA A 11 46.59 3.94 -20.64
CA ALA A 11 45.56 4.45 -19.77
C ALA A 11 44.34 4.86 -20.61
N PHE A 12 43.27 4.09 -20.59
CA PHE A 12 41.97 4.54 -21.05
C PHE A 12 41.42 5.57 -20.03
N ALA A 13 41.48 6.83 -20.41
CA ALA A 13 40.73 7.87 -19.70
C ALA A 13 39.24 7.65 -19.99
N VAL A 14 38.49 7.13 -19.04
CA VAL A 14 37.03 7.17 -19.03
C VAL A 14 36.68 8.61 -18.73
N LEU A 15 36.31 9.37 -19.76
CA LEU A 15 35.68 10.66 -19.59
C LEU A 15 34.29 10.41 -18.98
N PRO A 16 33.94 11.10 -17.88
CA PRO A 16 32.56 11.04 -17.41
C PRO A 16 31.66 11.61 -18.52
N ALA A 17 30.63 10.87 -18.89
CA ALA A 17 29.58 11.39 -19.75
C ALA A 17 29.02 12.63 -19.06
N ALA A 18 29.28 13.81 -19.61
CA ALA A 18 28.65 15.04 -19.17
C ALA A 18 27.16 14.84 -19.36
N ALA A 19 26.39 14.88 -18.27
CA ALA A 19 24.95 14.98 -18.34
C ALA A 19 24.63 16.23 -19.16
N VAL A 20 24.05 16.04 -20.34
CA VAL A 20 23.58 17.13 -21.20
C VAL A 20 22.37 17.70 -20.46
N THR A 21 22.56 18.80 -19.77
CA THR A 21 21.45 19.61 -19.27
C THR A 21 20.69 20.15 -20.48
N PRO A 22 19.42 19.77 -20.72
CA PRO A 22 18.66 20.30 -21.84
C PRO A 22 18.58 21.82 -21.73
N SER A 23 18.93 22.54 -22.76
CA SER A 23 18.73 24.01 -22.83
C SER A 23 17.27 24.25 -23.16
N VAL A 24 16.47 24.57 -22.15
CA VAL A 24 15.01 24.64 -22.22
C VAL A 24 14.56 26.04 -22.60
N SER A 25 14.49 26.31 -23.89
CA SER A 25 13.80 27.48 -24.44
C SER A 25 12.99 27.15 -25.72
N GLY A 26 12.76 25.86 -25.99
CA GLY A 26 11.99 25.35 -27.13
C GLY A 26 10.60 24.79 -26.76
N PRO A 27 9.80 24.40 -27.76
CA PRO A 27 8.59 23.62 -27.50
C PRO A 27 8.93 22.33 -26.80
N LEU A 28 7.99 21.84 -26.01
CA LEU A 28 8.13 20.56 -25.29
C LEU A 28 8.30 19.42 -26.31
N ASP A 29 9.25 18.52 -26.09
CA ASP A 29 9.49 17.35 -26.94
C ASP A 29 9.45 16.05 -26.13
N MET A 30 9.27 14.95 -26.84
CA MET A 30 9.12 13.61 -26.24
C MET A 30 10.37 13.17 -25.50
N GLU A 31 11.55 13.48 -26.02
CA GLU A 31 12.83 13.08 -25.43
C GLU A 31 13.00 13.74 -24.05
N THR A 32 12.67 15.01 -23.94
CA THR A 32 12.74 15.76 -22.67
C THR A 32 11.76 15.22 -21.63
N ILE A 33 10.48 15.03 -22.00
CA ILE A 33 9.47 14.60 -21.02
C ILE A 33 9.64 13.17 -20.56
N MET A 34 10.28 12.30 -21.34
CA MET A 34 10.54 10.90 -20.98
C MET A 34 11.95 10.68 -20.43
N ALA A 35 12.78 11.71 -20.36
CA ALA A 35 14.11 11.65 -19.77
C ALA A 35 14.07 11.22 -18.28
N ASN A 36 15.27 10.97 -17.73
CA ASN A 36 15.40 10.74 -16.29
C ASN A 36 14.74 11.91 -15.52
N PRO A 37 13.84 11.64 -14.54
CA PRO A 37 13.08 12.69 -13.85
C PRO A 37 13.92 13.68 -13.03
N ASP A 38 15.22 13.44 -12.86
CA ASP A 38 16.11 14.34 -12.13
C ASP A 38 16.10 15.79 -12.70
N TRP A 39 15.78 15.98 -14.00
CA TRP A 39 15.62 17.31 -14.60
C TRP A 39 14.38 18.08 -14.09
N ILE A 40 13.40 17.38 -13.52
CA ILE A 40 12.20 17.97 -12.89
C ILE A 40 12.54 18.55 -11.53
N GLY A 41 13.35 17.84 -10.78
CA GLY A 41 13.67 18.08 -9.39
C GLY A 41 13.31 16.87 -8.53
N GLN A 42 13.64 16.93 -7.24
CA GLN A 42 13.43 15.82 -6.32
C GLN A 42 12.24 16.11 -5.39
N ALA A 43 11.40 15.11 -5.16
CA ALA A 43 10.40 15.19 -4.08
C ALA A 43 11.12 15.15 -2.73
N VAL A 44 10.62 15.93 -1.78
CA VAL A 44 11.01 15.79 -0.38
C VAL A 44 10.31 14.55 0.18
N GLU A 45 11.08 13.67 0.83
CA GLU A 45 10.58 12.40 1.35
C GLU A 45 10.82 12.26 2.85
N SER A 46 9.88 11.60 3.54
CA SER A 46 10.00 11.13 4.92
C SER A 46 10.48 12.20 5.92
N PRO A 47 9.84 13.36 5.99
CA PRO A 47 10.24 14.37 6.96
C PRO A 47 9.95 13.92 8.40
N TYR A 48 10.89 14.18 9.33
CA TYR A 48 10.69 13.92 10.75
C TYR A 48 11.43 14.92 11.62
N TRP A 49 10.96 15.12 12.86
CA TRP A 49 11.56 16.02 13.83
C TRP A 49 12.74 15.37 14.55
N SER A 50 13.75 16.19 14.87
CA SER A 50 14.75 15.79 15.86
C SER A 50 14.12 15.54 17.23
N VAL A 51 14.75 14.71 18.05
CA VAL A 51 14.28 14.38 19.40
C VAL A 51 14.00 15.62 20.26
N ASP A 52 14.80 16.68 20.10
CA ASP A 52 14.65 17.96 20.81
C ASP A 52 13.69 18.96 20.13
N GLY A 53 13.08 18.59 18.99
CA GLY A 53 12.15 19.41 18.23
C GLY A 53 12.77 20.65 17.55
N ARG A 54 14.10 20.78 17.55
CA ARG A 54 14.79 21.99 17.02
C ARG A 54 15.11 21.90 15.53
N ASN A 55 15.17 20.69 15.00
CA ASN A 55 15.49 20.47 13.60
C ASN A 55 14.45 19.55 12.97
N LEU A 56 14.34 19.66 11.64
CA LEU A 56 13.67 18.67 10.80
C LEU A 56 14.71 17.95 9.95
N TYR A 57 14.51 16.65 9.78
CA TYR A 57 15.24 15.84 8.83
C TYR A 57 14.34 15.48 7.66
N TYR A 58 14.92 15.34 6.48
CA TYR A 58 14.20 14.86 5.29
C TYR A 58 15.17 14.24 4.30
N SER A 59 14.68 13.41 3.40
CA SER A 59 15.47 12.76 2.37
C SER A 59 15.21 13.35 1.00
N LEU A 60 16.26 13.39 0.16
CA LEU A 60 16.16 13.66 -1.27
C LEU A 60 16.94 12.61 -2.04
N LYS A 61 16.33 12.11 -3.12
CA LYS A 61 17.06 11.27 -4.07
C LYS A 61 18.22 12.07 -4.69
N ARG A 62 19.37 11.44 -4.78
CA ARG A 62 20.57 12.05 -5.41
C ARG A 62 20.43 11.99 -6.94
N ASP A 63 20.72 13.09 -7.61
CA ASP A 63 20.70 13.16 -9.06
C ASP A 63 21.63 12.09 -9.68
N GLY A 64 21.11 11.37 -10.67
CA GLY A 64 21.82 10.30 -11.36
C GLY A 64 22.10 9.04 -10.53
N SER A 65 21.47 8.89 -9.36
CA SER A 65 21.72 7.75 -8.45
C SER A 65 20.42 7.32 -7.77
N PRO A 66 20.25 6.03 -7.43
CA PRO A 66 19.13 5.58 -6.59
C PRO A 66 19.34 5.89 -5.10
N VAL A 67 20.48 6.45 -4.72
CA VAL A 67 20.81 6.75 -3.31
C VAL A 67 20.03 7.99 -2.85
N HIS A 68 19.49 7.93 -1.62
CA HIS A 68 18.87 9.06 -0.96
C HIS A 68 19.85 9.70 0.03
N ASP A 69 19.93 11.02 -0.02
CA ASP A 69 20.74 11.83 0.86
C ASP A 69 19.87 12.40 1.99
N LEU A 70 20.35 12.34 3.22
CA LEU A 70 19.67 12.91 4.37
C LEU A 70 20.06 14.39 4.54
N TYR A 71 19.07 15.23 4.74
CA TYR A 71 19.21 16.66 5.00
C TYR A 71 18.68 16.99 6.39
N ARG A 72 19.27 17.99 7.00
CA ARG A 72 18.77 18.61 8.23
C ARG A 72 18.48 20.07 7.96
N VAL A 73 17.30 20.53 8.35
CA VAL A 73 16.89 21.93 8.24
C VAL A 73 16.52 22.49 9.62
N ASP A 74 17.02 23.68 9.92
CA ASP A 74 16.57 24.45 11.07
C ASP A 74 15.24 25.15 10.72
N PRO A 75 14.12 24.74 11.34
CA PRO A 75 12.83 25.35 11.04
C PRO A 75 12.76 26.83 11.38
N ALA A 76 13.62 27.38 12.25
CA ALA A 76 13.62 28.80 12.59
C ALA A 76 14.31 29.69 11.54
N SER A 77 15.39 29.23 10.92
CA SER A 77 16.13 29.98 9.90
C SER A 77 15.80 29.57 8.47
N GLY A 78 15.29 28.34 8.26
CA GLY A 78 15.14 27.71 6.95
C GLY A 78 16.48 27.22 6.37
N GLN A 79 17.55 27.25 7.13
CA GLN A 79 18.88 26.81 6.67
C GLN A 79 18.90 25.28 6.60
N SER A 80 19.04 24.74 5.40
CA SER A 80 19.16 23.30 5.15
C SER A 80 20.61 22.92 4.85
N VAL A 81 21.02 21.75 5.38
CA VAL A 81 22.37 21.20 5.20
C VAL A 81 22.27 19.71 4.88
N LYS A 82 22.89 19.27 3.77
CA LYS A 82 23.10 17.87 3.48
C LYS A 82 24.07 17.27 4.50
N LEU A 83 23.72 16.14 5.08
CA LEU A 83 24.58 15.47 6.07
C LEU A 83 25.65 14.64 5.38
N ASP A 84 26.87 14.74 5.87
CA ASP A 84 27.94 13.81 5.55
C ASP A 84 27.79 12.50 6.36
N PRO A 85 28.52 11.41 6.05
CA PRO A 85 28.38 10.13 6.76
C PRO A 85 28.62 10.23 8.27
N ILE A 86 29.46 11.17 8.75
CA ILE A 86 29.71 11.36 10.18
C ILE A 86 28.51 12.02 10.85
N ALA A 87 27.96 13.04 10.22
CA ALA A 87 26.77 13.74 10.70
C ALA A 87 25.53 12.82 10.63
N MET A 88 25.41 11.96 9.60
CA MET A 88 24.36 10.96 9.52
C MET A 88 24.42 9.95 10.68
N ALA A 89 25.61 9.50 11.08
CA ALA A 89 25.78 8.61 12.22
C ALA A 89 25.39 9.26 13.56
N GLN A 90 25.29 10.60 13.61
CA GLN A 90 24.88 11.38 14.76
C GLN A 90 23.45 11.94 14.66
N ALA A 91 22.77 11.72 13.53
CA ALA A 91 21.40 12.16 13.35
C ALA A 91 20.45 11.38 14.27
N ASP A 92 19.28 11.96 14.54
CA ASP A 92 18.19 11.25 15.18
C ASP A 92 17.43 10.43 14.13
N GLY A 93 16.63 9.47 14.60
CA GLY A 93 15.55 8.85 13.83
C GLY A 93 14.19 9.35 14.31
N PRO A 94 13.10 8.96 13.63
CA PRO A 94 11.73 9.15 14.15
C PRO A 94 11.63 8.56 15.56
N ALA A 95 11.34 9.38 16.56
CA ALA A 95 11.45 8.99 17.95
C ALA A 95 10.11 8.67 18.61
N VAL A 96 10.12 7.71 19.53
CA VAL A 96 9.07 7.47 20.51
C VAL A 96 9.54 7.99 21.87
N PHE A 97 8.60 8.47 22.68
CA PHE A 97 8.90 9.05 24.00
C PHE A 97 8.33 8.19 25.11
N ASP A 98 8.98 8.18 26.25
CA ASP A 98 8.39 7.60 27.45
C ASP A 98 7.24 8.49 27.96
N HIS A 99 6.34 7.91 28.76
CA HIS A 99 5.16 8.62 29.26
C HIS A 99 5.50 9.88 30.10
N ALA A 100 6.67 9.89 30.75
CA ALA A 100 7.16 11.02 31.56
C ALA A 100 7.92 12.07 30.72
N HIS A 101 8.12 11.85 29.41
CA HIS A 101 8.97 12.67 28.54
C HIS A 101 10.38 12.90 29.14
N GLN A 102 10.95 11.83 29.74
CA GLN A 102 12.33 11.86 30.23
C GLN A 102 13.30 11.21 29.27
N HIS A 103 12.80 10.24 28.47
CA HIS A 103 13.60 9.51 27.49
C HIS A 103 12.91 9.51 26.12
N ALA A 104 13.75 9.42 25.09
CA ALA A 104 13.32 9.13 23.73
C ALA A 104 14.09 7.93 23.18
N ALA A 105 13.46 7.15 22.31
CA ALA A 105 14.11 6.04 21.61
C ALA A 105 13.78 6.11 20.12
N PHE A 106 14.72 5.70 19.28
CA PHE A 106 14.54 5.65 17.84
C PHE A 106 15.43 4.58 17.19
N ILE A 107 15.12 4.25 15.96
CA ILE A 107 15.95 3.39 15.11
C ILE A 107 16.79 4.27 14.19
N LEU A 108 18.08 3.98 14.11
CA LEU A 108 18.99 4.60 13.15
C LEU A 108 19.90 3.51 12.55
N HIS A 109 19.89 3.38 11.23
CA HIS A 109 20.66 2.35 10.49
C HIS A 109 20.41 0.92 10.98
N GLY A 110 19.17 0.63 11.38
CA GLY A 110 18.77 -0.68 11.89
C GLY A 110 19.02 -0.89 13.40
N ASP A 111 19.73 -0.01 14.07
CA ASP A 111 20.04 -0.13 15.52
C ASP A 111 19.15 0.75 16.40
N VAL A 112 18.89 0.28 17.61
CA VAL A 112 18.12 1.00 18.65
C VAL A 112 19.00 2.00 19.38
N PHE A 113 18.53 3.23 19.47
CA PHE A 113 19.16 4.30 20.26
C PHE A 113 18.20 4.80 21.34
N LEU A 114 18.76 5.16 22.46
CA LEU A 114 18.09 5.74 23.62
C LEU A 114 18.72 7.10 23.95
N VAL A 115 17.89 8.10 24.22
CA VAL A 115 18.33 9.45 24.60
C VAL A 115 17.70 9.84 25.93
N ASP A 116 18.49 10.27 26.88
CA ASP A 116 18.04 10.97 28.08
C ASP A 116 17.84 12.46 27.75
N LEU A 117 16.61 12.92 27.81
CA LEU A 117 16.23 14.26 27.33
C LEU A 117 16.78 15.39 28.20
N ALA A 118 17.01 15.14 29.49
CA ALA A 118 17.53 16.15 30.41
C ALA A 118 19.02 16.41 30.19
N SER A 119 19.80 15.37 29.97
CA SER A 119 21.24 15.46 29.78
C SER A 119 21.70 15.51 28.33
N GLY A 120 20.84 15.10 27.41
CA GLY A 120 21.19 14.86 26.01
C GLY A 120 22.08 13.62 25.78
N ARG A 121 22.26 12.78 26.82
CA ARG A 121 23.07 11.57 26.71
C ARG A 121 22.40 10.56 25.81
N ARG A 122 23.12 10.17 24.75
CA ARG A 122 22.72 9.14 23.79
C ARG A 122 23.42 7.82 24.06
N VAL A 123 22.68 6.71 24.03
CA VAL A 123 23.19 5.36 24.19
C VAL A 123 22.76 4.54 22.97
N GLN A 124 23.68 3.90 22.30
CA GLN A 124 23.37 2.88 21.31
C GLN A 124 23.09 1.59 22.05
N VAL A 125 21.83 1.11 22.01
CA VAL A 125 21.35 -0.07 22.75
C VAL A 125 21.74 -1.35 22.02
N THR A 126 21.62 -1.36 20.69
CA THR A 126 21.99 -2.52 19.86
C THR A 126 23.12 -2.16 18.91
N ARG A 127 23.83 -3.20 18.44
CA ARG A 127 24.83 -3.13 17.36
C ARG A 127 24.88 -4.48 16.70
N THR A 128 23.91 -4.77 15.86
CA THR A 128 23.73 -6.08 15.22
C THR A 128 23.67 -5.96 13.70
N PRO A 129 23.89 -7.02 12.94
CA PRO A 129 23.68 -7.00 11.49
C PRO A 129 22.18 -7.10 11.10
N GLN A 130 21.30 -7.39 12.03
CA GLN A 130 19.85 -7.37 11.87
C GLN A 130 19.32 -5.95 11.97
N GLU A 131 18.13 -5.73 11.46
CA GLU A 131 17.43 -4.46 11.59
C GLU A 131 16.38 -4.58 12.71
N GLU A 132 16.60 -3.85 13.80
CA GLU A 132 15.62 -3.74 14.86
C GLU A 132 14.49 -2.80 14.47
N SER A 133 13.34 -2.96 15.14
CA SER A 133 12.13 -2.19 14.87
C SER A 133 11.26 -2.02 16.11
N SER A 134 10.19 -1.22 16.00
CA SER A 134 9.13 -1.07 16.99
C SER A 134 9.64 -0.74 18.40
N PRO A 135 10.52 0.25 18.60
CA PRO A 135 10.92 0.66 19.94
C PRO A 135 9.70 1.19 20.70
N GLN A 136 9.48 0.70 21.93
CA GLN A 136 8.41 1.16 22.81
C GLN A 136 8.88 1.14 24.27
N PHE A 137 8.53 2.16 25.03
CA PHE A 137 8.83 2.17 26.45
C PHE A 137 7.84 1.29 27.22
N SER A 138 8.34 0.65 28.28
CA SER A 138 7.46 -0.04 29.21
C SER A 138 6.52 0.96 29.91
N ALA A 139 5.32 0.49 30.30
CA ALA A 139 4.32 1.30 30.98
C ALA A 139 4.82 1.98 32.27
N ASP A 140 5.76 1.36 32.96
CA ASP A 140 6.39 1.90 34.16
C ASP A 140 7.65 2.76 33.91
N GLY A 141 8.05 2.93 32.62
CA GLY A 141 9.18 3.70 32.19
C GLY A 141 10.56 3.13 32.58
N ARG A 142 10.64 1.85 32.96
CA ARG A 142 11.91 1.23 33.41
C ARG A 142 12.63 0.47 32.32
N ALA A 143 11.95 0.09 31.25
CA ALA A 143 12.52 -0.66 30.16
C ALA A 143 12.19 -0.06 28.81
N LEU A 144 13.02 -0.34 27.82
CA LEU A 144 12.76 -0.13 26.42
C LEU A 144 12.60 -1.49 25.74
N HIS A 145 11.42 -1.74 25.17
CA HIS A 145 11.16 -2.92 24.37
C HIS A 145 11.46 -2.62 22.90
N TYR A 146 11.90 -3.63 22.17
CA TYR A 146 12.12 -3.52 20.71
C TYR A 146 12.07 -4.91 20.06
N ARG A 147 11.95 -4.94 18.75
CA ARG A 147 11.91 -6.19 17.95
C ARG A 147 13.20 -6.37 17.16
N ASP A 148 13.65 -7.63 17.07
CA ASP A 148 14.57 -8.15 16.06
C ASP A 148 13.81 -9.24 15.27
N GLY A 149 13.41 -8.91 14.06
CA GLY A 149 12.41 -9.69 13.33
C GLY A 149 11.10 -9.79 14.13
N ASN A 150 10.71 -11.02 14.48
CA ASN A 150 9.51 -11.25 15.29
C ASN A 150 9.82 -11.47 16.80
N ASN A 151 11.10 -11.44 17.20
CA ASN A 151 11.47 -11.62 18.59
C ASN A 151 11.46 -10.29 19.33
N TRP A 152 10.88 -10.27 20.51
CA TRP A 152 10.85 -9.12 21.39
C TRP A 152 11.96 -9.20 22.43
N TYR A 153 12.60 -8.05 22.65
CA TYR A 153 13.64 -7.84 23.66
C TYR A 153 13.25 -6.70 24.59
N SER A 154 13.72 -6.77 25.81
CA SER A 154 13.55 -5.74 26.83
C SER A 154 14.93 -5.29 27.34
N TYR A 155 15.23 -4.01 27.18
CA TYR A 155 16.42 -3.37 27.70
C TYR A 155 16.10 -2.62 29.00
N ASP A 156 16.70 -3.05 30.12
CA ASP A 156 16.56 -2.37 31.40
C ASP A 156 17.32 -1.05 31.41
N LEU A 157 16.61 0.08 31.59
CA LEU A 157 17.20 1.42 31.51
C LEU A 157 18.21 1.69 32.64
N ALA A 158 18.05 1.06 33.81
CA ALA A 158 18.92 1.26 34.96
C ALA A 158 20.17 0.36 34.90
N GLY A 159 19.99 -0.90 34.56
CA GLY A 159 21.07 -1.90 34.56
C GLY A 159 21.81 -2.02 33.23
N GLY A 160 21.22 -1.57 32.12
CA GLY A 160 21.82 -1.67 30.79
C GLY A 160 21.87 -3.11 30.26
N VAL A 161 20.98 -3.97 30.71
CA VAL A 161 20.92 -5.38 30.32
C VAL A 161 19.74 -5.61 29.37
N THR A 162 20.02 -6.32 28.26
CA THR A 162 18.99 -6.79 27.35
C THR A 162 18.60 -8.22 27.63
N THR A 163 17.30 -8.50 27.71
CA THR A 163 16.73 -9.82 27.95
C THR A 163 15.66 -10.11 26.88
N PRO A 164 15.57 -11.32 26.31
CA PRO A 164 14.40 -11.69 25.51
C PRO A 164 13.12 -11.55 26.37
N ALA A 165 12.09 -10.88 25.84
CA ALA A 165 10.84 -10.72 26.58
C ALA A 165 10.12 -12.07 26.74
N PRO A 166 9.77 -12.84 25.68
CA PRO A 166 9.65 -14.30 25.70
C PRO A 166 10.70 -14.95 24.77
N VAL A 167 10.91 -16.24 24.97
CA VAL A 167 11.55 -17.13 23.99
C VAL A 167 10.46 -17.99 23.36
N LEU A 168 10.23 -17.87 22.04
CA LEU A 168 9.21 -18.63 21.32
C LEU A 168 9.84 -19.76 20.51
N ASN A 169 9.31 -20.98 20.65
CA ASN A 169 9.72 -22.14 19.86
C ASN A 169 8.52 -22.76 19.14
N PHE A 170 8.51 -22.65 17.80
CA PHE A 170 7.53 -23.32 16.93
C PHE A 170 7.94 -24.76 16.65
N ALA A 171 8.06 -25.54 17.73
CA ALA A 171 8.43 -26.94 17.75
C ALA A 171 7.69 -27.62 18.91
N GLU A 172 7.61 -28.95 18.85
CA GLU A 172 7.15 -29.74 20.03
C GLU A 172 8.20 -29.65 21.12
N ASP A 173 7.74 -29.56 22.37
CA ASP A 173 8.64 -29.63 23.52
C ASP A 173 9.38 -31.00 23.47
N PRO A 174 10.69 -31.00 23.24
CA PRO A 174 11.44 -32.25 23.09
C PRO A 174 11.34 -33.12 24.34
N GLN A 175 10.85 -32.57 25.43
CA GLN A 175 10.72 -33.20 26.71
C GLN A 175 9.29 -33.68 27.03
N ALA A 176 8.29 -33.17 26.30
CA ALA A 176 6.91 -33.63 26.47
C ALA A 176 6.59 -34.93 25.70
N LYS A 177 7.51 -35.39 24.85
CA LYS A 177 7.33 -36.59 24.04
C LYS A 177 7.10 -37.80 24.93
N GLN A 178 5.90 -38.33 24.95
CA GLN A 178 5.60 -39.58 25.63
C GLN A 178 6.24 -40.75 24.88
N PRO A 179 6.78 -41.75 25.58
CA PRO A 179 7.24 -42.96 24.91
C PRO A 179 6.05 -43.67 24.23
N ASP A 180 6.30 -44.21 23.07
CA ASP A 180 5.40 -45.14 22.41
C ASP A 180 5.44 -46.52 23.10
N GLU A 181 4.70 -47.49 22.59
CA GLU A 181 4.64 -48.86 23.14
C GLU A 181 6.04 -49.49 23.32
N LEU A 182 6.97 -49.24 22.39
CA LEU A 182 8.34 -49.75 22.47
C LEU A 182 9.14 -49.01 23.55
N GLY A 183 8.97 -47.70 23.65
CA GLY A 183 9.58 -46.90 24.69
C GLY A 183 9.09 -47.29 26.09
N ASP A 184 7.78 -47.53 26.25
CA ASP A 184 7.19 -48.04 27.49
C ASP A 184 7.71 -49.43 27.86
N LEU A 185 7.87 -50.33 26.88
CA LEU A 185 8.48 -51.64 27.10
C LEU A 185 9.94 -51.52 27.57
N GLN A 186 10.72 -50.61 26.95
CA GLN A 186 12.10 -50.37 27.37
C GLN A 186 12.17 -49.80 28.78
N LEU A 187 11.33 -48.81 29.10
CA LEU A 187 11.24 -48.27 30.47
C LEU A 187 10.78 -49.31 31.48
N LYS A 188 9.89 -50.25 31.10
CA LYS A 188 9.49 -51.36 31.94
C LYS A 188 10.63 -52.34 32.18
N LEU A 189 11.39 -52.68 31.17
CA LEU A 189 12.45 -53.68 31.24
C LEU A 189 13.74 -53.17 31.90
N PHE A 190 14.13 -51.92 31.69
CA PHE A 190 15.45 -51.40 32.06
C PHE A 190 15.35 -50.37 33.20
N LYS A 191 15.86 -50.76 34.38
CA LYS A 191 15.94 -49.87 35.55
C LYS A 191 16.75 -48.61 35.25
N THR A 192 17.91 -48.78 34.58
CA THR A 192 18.80 -47.67 34.26
C THR A 192 18.10 -46.60 33.36
N LEU A 193 17.23 -47.01 32.43
CA LEU A 193 16.47 -46.03 31.63
C LEU A 193 15.47 -45.23 32.47
N ARG A 194 14.86 -45.85 33.47
CA ARG A 194 13.99 -45.14 34.42
C ARG A 194 14.79 -44.15 35.29
N GLU A 195 15.98 -44.53 35.73
CA GLU A 195 16.88 -43.67 36.49
C GLU A 195 17.31 -42.46 35.64
N ILE A 196 17.81 -42.69 34.40
CA ILE A 196 18.14 -41.62 33.47
C ILE A 196 16.95 -40.67 33.22
N LYS A 197 15.73 -41.20 33.07
CA LYS A 197 14.51 -40.39 32.89
C LYS A 197 14.23 -39.57 34.14
N ALA A 198 14.37 -40.16 35.33
CA ALA A 198 14.19 -39.47 36.60
C ALA A 198 15.24 -38.36 36.81
N ASP A 199 16.52 -38.66 36.52
CA ASP A 199 17.60 -37.67 36.63
C ASP A 199 17.37 -36.48 35.67
N LYS A 200 16.99 -36.74 34.42
CA LYS A 200 16.62 -35.70 33.49
C LYS A 200 15.44 -34.86 33.99
N GLN A 201 14.48 -35.47 34.62
CA GLN A 201 13.34 -34.73 35.19
C GLN A 201 13.78 -33.86 36.38
N ALA A 202 14.63 -34.43 37.29
CA ALA A 202 15.15 -33.68 38.41
C ALA A 202 15.96 -32.44 38.00
N LEU A 203 16.83 -32.61 37.00
CA LEU A 203 17.59 -31.47 36.44
C LEU A 203 16.68 -30.39 35.86
N ARG A 204 15.58 -30.75 35.20
CA ARG A 204 14.60 -29.79 34.69
C ARG A 204 13.86 -29.06 35.79
N ASP A 205 13.44 -29.80 36.83
CA ASP A 205 12.70 -29.21 37.95
C ASP A 205 13.60 -28.21 38.69
N GLU A 206 14.89 -28.53 38.81
CA GLU A 206 15.89 -27.60 39.33
C GLU A 206 16.08 -26.38 38.41
N ASP A 207 16.23 -26.56 37.10
CA ASP A 207 16.38 -25.43 36.15
C ASP A 207 15.18 -24.51 36.16
N LYS A 208 13.96 -25.09 36.26
CA LYS A 208 12.74 -24.31 36.41
C LYS A 208 12.69 -23.52 37.72
N ALA A 209 13.09 -24.15 38.80
CA ALA A 209 13.13 -23.50 40.12
C ALA A 209 14.16 -22.35 40.13
N LEU A 210 15.34 -22.57 39.55
CA LEU A 210 16.38 -21.57 39.45
C LEU A 210 15.95 -20.41 38.53
N ALA A 211 15.34 -20.69 37.37
CA ALA A 211 14.83 -19.66 36.47
C ALA A 211 13.72 -18.82 37.10
N ALA A 212 12.87 -19.46 37.93
CA ALA A 212 11.82 -18.72 38.65
C ALA A 212 12.36 -17.87 39.81
N ALA A 213 13.50 -18.24 40.38
CA ALA A 213 14.11 -17.56 41.53
C ALA A 213 15.13 -16.48 41.12
N ASP A 214 15.70 -16.57 39.91
CA ASP A 214 16.76 -15.70 39.43
C ASP A 214 16.31 -14.91 38.20
N PRO A 215 15.91 -13.63 38.36
CA PRO A 215 15.49 -12.76 37.26
C PRO A 215 16.65 -12.43 36.28
N GLY A 216 17.89 -12.76 36.62
CA GLY A 216 19.06 -12.60 35.75
C GLY A 216 19.17 -13.67 34.67
N ARG A 217 18.34 -14.73 34.71
CA ARG A 217 18.30 -15.79 33.71
C ARG A 217 17.34 -15.46 32.56
N ALA A 218 17.64 -15.98 31.37
CA ALA A 218 16.72 -15.93 30.24
C ALA A 218 15.38 -16.62 30.58
N PRO A 219 14.24 -16.09 30.14
CA PRO A 219 12.94 -16.69 30.39
C PRO A 219 12.85 -18.09 29.77
N GLN A 220 12.05 -18.94 30.39
CA GLN A 220 11.78 -20.29 29.88
C GLN A 220 11.08 -20.19 28.52
N PRO A 221 11.39 -21.05 27.53
CA PRO A 221 10.79 -20.99 26.21
C PRO A 221 9.33 -21.46 26.23
N PHE A 222 8.48 -20.77 25.46
CA PHE A 222 7.16 -21.25 25.09
C PHE A 222 7.28 -22.21 23.91
N TRP A 223 6.79 -23.44 24.08
CA TRP A 223 6.70 -24.44 23.01
C TRP A 223 5.32 -24.38 22.39
N LEU A 224 5.23 -23.92 21.13
CA LEU A 224 3.97 -23.62 20.45
C LEU A 224 3.56 -24.70 19.42
N GLY A 225 4.27 -25.85 19.42
CA GLY A 225 4.06 -26.95 18.49
C GLY A 225 4.67 -26.73 17.12
N ASP A 226 4.76 -27.78 16.31
CA ASP A 226 5.43 -27.78 15.01
C ASP A 226 4.49 -27.59 13.82
N LYS A 227 3.17 -27.52 14.07
CA LYS A 227 2.12 -27.40 13.02
C LYS A 227 1.83 -25.97 12.60
N SER A 228 2.29 -25.00 13.38
CA SER A 228 2.08 -23.59 13.15
C SER A 228 3.40 -22.89 12.84
N ARG A 229 3.31 -21.81 12.10
CA ARG A 229 4.38 -20.81 11.93
C ARG A 229 3.90 -19.49 12.50
N GLU A 230 4.83 -18.70 12.94
CA GLU A 230 4.60 -17.33 13.34
C GLU A 230 4.20 -16.45 12.14
N VAL A 231 3.32 -15.50 12.36
CA VAL A 231 2.93 -14.47 11.41
C VAL A 231 3.28 -13.10 11.97
N ASP A 232 2.90 -12.84 13.23
CA ASP A 232 3.17 -11.57 13.92
C ASP A 232 3.13 -11.77 15.43
N THR A 233 3.77 -10.87 16.17
CA THR A 233 3.78 -10.85 17.63
C THR A 233 3.69 -9.42 18.16
N GLU A 234 3.01 -9.22 19.29
CA GLU A 234 2.95 -7.91 19.93
C GLU A 234 3.04 -8.04 21.44
N LEU A 235 4.02 -7.38 22.05
CA LEU A 235 4.29 -7.38 23.49
C LEU A 235 3.48 -6.28 24.17
N SER A 236 2.89 -6.56 25.33
CA SER A 236 2.22 -5.54 26.13
C SER A 236 3.23 -4.55 26.71
N PRO A 237 2.88 -3.25 26.84
CA PRO A 237 3.75 -2.25 27.46
C PRO A 237 4.14 -2.56 28.89
N ASP A 238 3.31 -3.31 29.64
CA ASP A 238 3.65 -3.77 31.00
C ASP A 238 4.55 -5.03 31.03
N GLY A 239 4.91 -5.57 29.86
CA GLY A 239 5.75 -6.75 29.70
C GLY A 239 5.13 -8.07 30.22
N ARG A 240 3.83 -8.05 30.56
CA ARG A 240 3.14 -9.20 31.13
C ARG A 240 2.56 -10.14 30.11
N TRP A 241 2.06 -9.62 29.00
CA TRP A 241 1.34 -10.36 27.99
C TRP A 241 2.01 -10.24 26.62
N MET A 242 1.83 -11.25 25.82
CA MET A 242 2.16 -11.18 24.39
C MET A 242 1.05 -11.80 23.56
N LEU A 243 0.63 -11.11 22.51
CA LEU A 243 -0.20 -11.71 21.49
C LEU A 243 0.69 -12.31 20.41
N VAL A 244 0.45 -13.57 20.05
CA VAL A 244 1.11 -14.27 18.95
C VAL A 244 0.06 -14.62 17.90
N VAL A 245 0.30 -14.18 16.67
CA VAL A 245 -0.50 -14.52 15.50
C VAL A 245 0.18 -15.65 14.78
N THR A 246 -0.55 -16.71 14.50
CA THR A 246 -0.03 -17.91 13.84
C THR A 246 -0.82 -18.27 12.59
N ALA A 247 -0.18 -19.01 11.69
CA ALA A 247 -0.84 -19.65 10.55
C ALA A 247 -0.37 -21.09 10.42
N PRO A 248 -1.12 -22.00 9.76
CA PRO A 248 -0.66 -23.37 9.53
C PRO A 248 0.66 -23.41 8.75
N LYS A 249 1.64 -24.19 9.23
CA LYS A 249 2.98 -24.30 8.63
C LYS A 249 2.93 -24.92 7.25
N ASP A 250 2.15 -25.99 7.09
CA ASP A 250 2.04 -26.76 5.86
C ASP A 250 0.90 -26.27 4.96
N TYR A 251 0.49 -25.01 5.14
CA TYR A 251 -0.51 -24.42 4.28
C TYR A 251 0.05 -24.34 2.86
N ALA A 252 -0.41 -25.25 1.99
CA ALA A 252 0.11 -25.39 0.64
C ALA A 252 0.01 -24.06 -0.11
N LYS A 253 1.09 -23.58 -0.65
CA LYS A 253 1.08 -22.46 -1.59
C LYS A 253 0.57 -22.98 -2.93
N GLY A 254 -0.32 -22.26 -3.60
CA GLY A 254 -0.74 -22.60 -4.95
C GLY A 254 0.46 -22.57 -5.92
N GLU A 255 0.29 -23.15 -7.10
CA GLU A 255 1.27 -23.02 -8.17
C GLU A 255 1.37 -21.56 -8.59
N ALA A 256 2.59 -21.03 -8.61
CA ALA A 256 2.87 -19.66 -9.04
C ALA A 256 3.40 -19.69 -10.49
N PRO A 257 2.94 -18.77 -11.35
CA PRO A 257 3.54 -18.57 -12.66
C PRO A 257 4.98 -18.07 -12.53
N LYS A 258 5.71 -18.14 -13.64
CA LYS A 258 7.10 -17.66 -13.69
C LYS A 258 7.21 -16.45 -14.59
N VAL A 259 7.89 -15.43 -14.10
CA VAL A 259 8.42 -14.33 -14.89
C VAL A 259 9.79 -14.72 -15.40
N ILE A 260 10.02 -14.53 -16.68
CA ILE A 260 11.26 -14.96 -17.34
C ILE A 260 12.13 -13.75 -17.67
N HIS A 261 13.30 -13.68 -17.05
CA HIS A 261 14.31 -12.68 -17.35
C HIS A 261 15.19 -13.18 -18.51
N TYR A 262 14.98 -12.63 -19.70
CA TYR A 262 15.73 -13.00 -20.90
C TYR A 262 17.05 -12.25 -21.05
N VAL A 263 17.14 -11.04 -20.49
CA VAL A 263 18.33 -10.19 -20.51
C VAL A 263 18.79 -10.01 -19.07
N THR A 264 19.94 -10.59 -18.75
CA THR A 264 20.51 -10.64 -17.39
C THR A 264 22.01 -10.36 -17.44
N ASP A 265 22.61 -9.97 -16.33
CA ASP A 265 24.04 -9.77 -16.19
C ASP A 265 24.82 -11.10 -16.18
N SER A 266 24.17 -12.20 -15.82
CA SER A 266 24.75 -13.55 -15.94
C SER A 266 24.85 -14.05 -17.38
N GLY A 267 24.07 -13.45 -18.31
CA GLY A 267 23.96 -13.86 -19.73
C GLY A 267 23.07 -15.10 -19.94
N TYR A 268 22.47 -15.64 -18.88
CA TYR A 268 21.53 -16.77 -18.96
C TYR A 268 20.10 -16.32 -18.67
N THR A 269 19.15 -17.03 -19.26
CA THR A 269 17.74 -16.82 -18.94
C THR A 269 17.42 -17.29 -17.52
N GLU A 270 16.83 -16.42 -16.71
CA GLU A 270 16.54 -16.67 -15.29
C GLU A 270 15.03 -16.65 -15.02
N PRO A 271 14.42 -17.75 -14.52
CA PRO A 271 13.03 -17.77 -14.13
C PRO A 271 12.86 -17.31 -12.67
N GLN A 272 11.98 -16.36 -12.42
CA GLN A 272 11.55 -15.92 -11.10
C GLN A 272 10.11 -16.35 -10.82
N ASN A 273 9.82 -16.88 -9.63
CA ASN A 273 8.44 -17.17 -9.24
C ASN A 273 7.71 -15.86 -8.97
N ALA A 274 6.52 -15.73 -9.55
CA ALA A 274 5.59 -14.66 -9.26
C ALA A 274 4.55 -15.12 -8.21
N ARG A 275 3.57 -14.26 -7.94
CA ARG A 275 2.47 -14.56 -7.03
C ARG A 275 1.45 -15.51 -7.65
N THR A 276 0.74 -16.25 -6.81
CA THR A 276 -0.33 -17.18 -7.22
C THR A 276 -1.53 -16.43 -7.80
N TYR A 277 -2.18 -17.03 -8.78
CA TYR A 277 -3.42 -16.51 -9.35
C TYR A 277 -4.62 -16.67 -8.40
N VAL A 278 -5.64 -15.83 -8.58
CA VAL A 278 -6.89 -15.86 -7.83
C VAL A 278 -7.57 -17.24 -7.90
N GLY A 279 -8.19 -17.64 -6.80
CA GLY A 279 -8.92 -18.92 -6.68
C GLY A 279 -8.05 -20.17 -6.79
N ARG A 280 -6.71 -20.02 -6.89
CA ARG A 280 -5.79 -21.18 -6.87
C ARG A 280 -5.42 -21.57 -5.46
N LYS A 281 -5.44 -20.60 -4.58
CA LYS A 281 -5.14 -20.77 -3.17
C LYS A 281 -5.71 -19.62 -2.34
N ASP A 282 -6.59 -19.91 -1.41
CA ASP A 282 -7.09 -18.94 -0.47
C ASP A 282 -5.96 -18.45 0.45
N PRO A 283 -6.01 -17.21 0.95
CA PRO A 283 -5.10 -16.74 1.99
C PRO A 283 -5.14 -17.66 3.22
N ALA A 284 -3.98 -17.90 3.85
CA ALA A 284 -3.91 -18.76 5.02
C ALA A 284 -4.74 -18.19 6.17
N PRO A 285 -5.62 -18.98 6.80
CA PRO A 285 -6.31 -18.56 8.02
C PRO A 285 -5.30 -18.33 9.14
N GLN A 286 -5.61 -17.38 10.02
CA GLN A 286 -4.78 -17.07 11.18
C GLN A 286 -5.48 -17.45 12.47
N SER A 287 -4.67 -17.73 13.48
CA SER A 287 -5.10 -18.02 14.86
C SER A 287 -4.38 -17.10 15.81
N LEU A 288 -5.06 -16.71 16.88
CA LEU A 288 -4.54 -15.83 17.91
C LEU A 288 -4.23 -16.63 19.17
N LEU A 289 -3.04 -16.43 19.73
CA LEU A 289 -2.59 -17.05 20.96
C LEU A 289 -2.11 -15.98 21.93
N LEU A 290 -2.73 -15.89 23.09
CA LEU A 290 -2.33 -14.99 24.16
C LEU A 290 -1.39 -15.72 25.12
N LEU A 291 -0.21 -15.16 25.34
CA LEU A 291 0.78 -15.67 26.31
C LEU A 291 0.75 -14.83 27.59
N ASP A 292 0.61 -15.47 28.73
CA ASP A 292 0.88 -14.88 30.04
C ASP A 292 2.35 -15.17 30.40
N LEU A 293 3.18 -14.14 30.26
CA LEU A 293 4.63 -14.26 30.43
C LEU A 293 5.02 -14.43 31.90
N VAL A 294 4.21 -13.91 32.81
CA VAL A 294 4.42 -14.05 34.26
C VAL A 294 4.11 -15.46 34.77
N ASN A 295 2.97 -16.04 34.35
CA ASN A 295 2.54 -17.35 34.75
C ASN A 295 3.01 -18.48 33.82
N HIS A 296 3.68 -18.12 32.73
CA HIS A 296 4.17 -19.02 31.70
C HIS A 296 3.07 -19.94 31.12
N LYS A 297 1.96 -19.32 30.66
CA LYS A 297 0.78 -19.99 30.12
C LYS A 297 0.40 -19.44 28.78
N SER A 298 -0.19 -20.26 27.92
CA SER A 298 -0.72 -19.89 26.63
C SER A 298 -2.22 -20.16 26.57
N TYR A 299 -2.96 -19.23 25.93
CA TYR A 299 -4.41 -19.27 25.81
C TYR A 299 -4.83 -18.99 24.37
N PRO A 300 -5.44 -19.94 23.66
CA PRO A 300 -5.98 -19.68 22.34
C PRO A 300 -7.20 -18.73 22.44
N LEU A 301 -7.17 -17.64 21.69
CA LEU A 301 -8.31 -16.72 21.57
C LEU A 301 -9.24 -17.21 20.46
N LYS A 302 -10.48 -17.51 20.83
CA LYS A 302 -11.48 -18.01 19.88
C LYS A 302 -12.25 -16.87 19.22
N THR A 303 -12.50 -17.01 17.93
CA THR A 303 -13.24 -16.05 17.11
C THR A 303 -14.73 -16.39 16.97
N ASP A 304 -15.15 -17.58 17.42
CA ASP A 304 -16.52 -18.11 17.26
C ASP A 304 -17.62 -17.33 17.98
N GLY A 305 -17.23 -16.43 18.90
CA GLY A 305 -18.10 -15.45 19.57
C GLY A 305 -18.31 -14.13 18.83
N LEU A 306 -17.58 -13.86 17.75
CA LEU A 306 -17.73 -12.62 17.01
C LEU A 306 -19.08 -12.59 16.23
N PRO A 307 -19.80 -11.45 16.23
CA PRO A 307 -21.09 -11.36 15.55
C PRO A 307 -20.92 -11.58 14.04
N GLY A 308 -21.74 -12.47 13.46
CA GLY A 308 -21.73 -12.79 12.03
C GLY A 308 -20.61 -13.68 11.56
N ILE A 309 -19.72 -14.16 12.43
CA ILE A 309 -18.59 -15.02 12.06
C ILE A 309 -19.04 -16.37 11.47
N LYS A 310 -20.28 -16.79 11.74
CA LYS A 310 -20.90 -18.03 11.24
C LYS A 310 -21.84 -17.78 10.05
N ASP A 311 -22.00 -16.51 9.63
CA ASP A 311 -22.81 -16.16 8.48
C ASP A 311 -22.07 -16.52 7.19
N ASP A 312 -22.79 -16.90 6.13
CA ASP A 312 -22.24 -17.04 4.78
C ASP A 312 -22.74 -15.87 3.91
N PRO A 313 -21.98 -14.79 3.75
CA PRO A 313 -22.38 -13.64 2.95
C PRO A 313 -22.49 -13.99 1.45
N LEU A 314 -21.83 -15.05 0.99
CA LEU A 314 -21.83 -15.51 -0.39
C LEU A 314 -22.77 -16.71 -0.61
N LYS A 315 -23.71 -16.94 0.30
CA LYS A 315 -24.60 -18.13 0.27
C LYS A 315 -25.36 -18.29 -1.05
N ALA A 316 -25.83 -17.20 -1.64
CA ALA A 316 -26.57 -17.25 -2.90
C ALA A 316 -25.68 -17.75 -4.06
N LEU A 317 -24.50 -17.13 -4.23
CA LEU A 317 -23.50 -17.52 -5.22
C LEU A 317 -23.03 -18.97 -5.01
N ARG A 318 -22.72 -19.32 -3.78
CA ARG A 318 -22.29 -20.67 -3.39
C ARG A 318 -23.35 -21.73 -3.75
N SER A 319 -24.61 -21.46 -3.44
CA SER A 319 -25.70 -22.38 -3.76
C SER A 319 -25.86 -22.57 -5.28
N GLN A 320 -25.70 -21.51 -6.06
CA GLN A 320 -25.77 -21.56 -7.52
C GLN A 320 -24.58 -22.33 -8.11
N ALA A 321 -23.35 -22.06 -7.63
CA ALA A 321 -22.15 -22.78 -8.07
C ALA A 321 -22.22 -24.28 -7.75
N VAL A 322 -22.64 -24.64 -6.54
CA VAL A 322 -22.86 -26.04 -6.14
C VAL A 322 -23.87 -26.71 -7.04
N ALA A 323 -25.03 -26.12 -7.27
CA ALA A 323 -26.05 -26.68 -8.14
C ALA A 323 -25.58 -26.88 -9.60
N THR A 324 -24.73 -25.97 -10.09
CA THR A 324 -24.13 -26.06 -11.44
C THR A 324 -23.14 -27.23 -11.53
N LEU A 325 -22.28 -27.38 -10.49
CA LEU A 325 -21.31 -28.48 -10.43
C LEU A 325 -21.99 -29.86 -10.28
N GLU A 326 -23.04 -29.93 -9.46
CA GLU A 326 -23.83 -31.18 -9.29
C GLU A 326 -24.50 -31.61 -10.61
N LYS A 327 -25.05 -30.66 -11.35
CA LYS A 327 -25.61 -30.93 -12.69
C LYS A 327 -24.55 -31.41 -13.70
N ALA A 328 -23.30 -30.96 -13.54
CA ALA A 328 -22.17 -31.39 -14.37
C ALA A 328 -21.48 -32.65 -13.86
N ASP A 329 -22.06 -33.37 -12.88
CA ASP A 329 -21.53 -34.59 -12.24
C ASP A 329 -20.13 -34.36 -11.56
N LYS A 330 -19.88 -33.16 -11.07
CA LYS A 330 -18.63 -32.78 -10.41
C LYS A 330 -18.80 -32.72 -8.89
N GLN A 331 -19.24 -33.82 -8.29
CA GLN A 331 -19.62 -33.91 -6.87
C GLN A 331 -18.50 -33.51 -5.91
N ASP A 332 -17.24 -33.87 -6.18
CA ASP A 332 -16.10 -33.51 -5.30
C ASP A 332 -15.84 -32.01 -5.33
N GLN A 333 -15.97 -31.37 -6.48
CA GLN A 333 -15.82 -29.91 -6.58
C GLN A 333 -16.98 -29.19 -5.87
N ALA A 334 -18.21 -29.66 -6.01
CA ALA A 334 -19.37 -29.13 -5.30
C ALA A 334 -19.20 -29.21 -3.78
N LYS A 335 -18.70 -30.35 -3.27
CA LYS A 335 -18.42 -30.56 -1.86
C LYS A 335 -17.32 -29.64 -1.33
N ALA A 336 -16.30 -29.35 -2.16
CA ALA A 336 -15.22 -28.44 -1.80
C ALA A 336 -15.67 -26.99 -1.63
N LEU A 337 -16.82 -26.61 -2.20
CA LEU A 337 -17.40 -25.27 -2.06
C LEU A 337 -18.27 -25.09 -0.81
N LYS A 338 -18.37 -26.09 0.07
CA LYS A 338 -19.13 -25.97 1.32
C LYS A 338 -18.58 -24.82 2.18
N ALA A 339 -19.47 -23.94 2.68
CA ALA A 339 -19.07 -22.87 3.59
C ALA A 339 -18.46 -23.45 4.89
N PRO A 340 -17.42 -22.86 5.45
CA PRO A 340 -16.89 -23.26 6.76
C PRO A 340 -17.91 -22.93 7.87
N ASP A 341 -17.94 -23.74 8.92
CA ASP A 341 -18.85 -23.50 10.07
C ASP A 341 -18.51 -22.20 10.83
N VAL A 342 -17.24 -21.80 10.82
CA VAL A 342 -16.73 -20.52 11.30
C VAL A 342 -15.86 -19.93 10.20
N ARG A 343 -16.14 -18.71 9.79
CA ARG A 343 -15.38 -18.05 8.72
C ARG A 343 -13.93 -17.85 9.15
N PRO A 344 -12.97 -18.20 8.30
CA PRO A 344 -11.57 -17.94 8.58
C PRO A 344 -11.30 -16.43 8.59
N VAL A 345 -10.44 -16.01 9.52
CA VAL A 345 -10.08 -14.60 9.71
C VAL A 345 -8.58 -14.40 9.60
N ARG A 346 -8.19 -13.15 9.39
CA ARG A 346 -6.82 -12.67 9.46
C ARG A 346 -6.78 -11.35 10.26
N ILE A 347 -5.67 -11.11 10.96
CA ILE A 347 -5.32 -9.78 11.46
C ILE A 347 -5.10 -8.86 10.25
N ILE A 348 -5.55 -7.63 10.39
CA ILE A 348 -5.19 -6.58 9.42
C ILE A 348 -3.76 -6.18 9.76
N ALA A 349 -2.83 -6.57 8.90
CA ALA A 349 -1.44 -6.11 8.99
C ALA A 349 -1.34 -4.63 8.59
N ASN A 350 -0.27 -3.96 8.97
CA ASN A 350 0.10 -2.68 8.40
C ASN A 350 0.09 -2.83 6.88
N SER A 351 -0.72 -2.03 6.19
CA SER A 351 -0.68 -1.99 4.75
C SER A 351 0.62 -1.33 4.30
N GLU A 352 1.08 -1.64 3.10
CA GLU A 352 2.18 -0.91 2.44
C GLU A 352 1.86 0.60 2.34
N ASP A 353 0.59 0.98 2.52
CA ASP A 353 0.08 2.35 2.46
C ASP A 353 0.01 3.07 3.83
N GLY A 354 0.62 2.50 4.88
CA GLY A 354 0.80 3.18 6.17
C GLY A 354 -0.40 3.16 7.13
N GLY A 355 -1.35 2.26 6.93
CA GLY A 355 -2.42 2.01 7.93
C GLY A 355 -1.87 1.38 9.21
N GLY A 356 -2.50 1.65 10.36
CA GLY A 356 -2.11 1.12 11.65
C GLY A 356 -2.10 -0.41 11.73
N GLY A 357 -1.29 -0.97 12.65
CA GLY A 357 -1.26 -2.42 12.91
C GLY A 357 -2.60 -2.93 13.44
N GLY A 358 -2.93 -4.17 13.12
CA GLY A 358 -4.16 -4.82 13.58
C GLY A 358 -4.15 -5.22 15.06
N ILE A 359 -3.13 -4.84 15.83
CA ILE A 359 -2.94 -5.17 17.24
C ILE A 359 -2.53 -3.89 17.96
N VAL A 360 -3.31 -3.42 18.93
CA VAL A 360 -3.01 -2.19 19.67
C VAL A 360 -3.26 -2.36 21.15
N TRP A 361 -2.22 -2.14 21.94
CA TRP A 361 -2.29 -2.11 23.41
C TRP A 361 -2.66 -0.70 23.90
N SER A 362 -3.35 -0.62 25.04
CA SER A 362 -3.41 0.64 25.80
C SER A 362 -2.02 0.98 26.36
N ASP A 363 -1.72 2.27 26.58
CA ASP A 363 -0.40 2.73 27.04
C ASP A 363 0.04 2.04 28.35
N ASP A 364 -0.89 1.67 29.20
CA ASP A 364 -0.65 0.97 30.48
C ASP A 364 -0.62 -0.56 30.38
N GLY A 365 -0.85 -1.12 29.19
CA GLY A 365 -0.90 -2.58 28.95
C GLY A 365 -2.15 -3.27 29.49
N SER A 366 -3.12 -2.52 30.07
CA SER A 366 -4.30 -3.12 30.70
C SER A 366 -5.36 -3.60 29.70
N HIS A 367 -5.35 -3.11 28.47
CA HIS A 367 -6.28 -3.47 27.43
C HIS A 367 -5.57 -3.75 26.10
N LEU A 368 -6.07 -4.77 25.39
CA LEU A 368 -5.61 -5.14 24.06
C LEU A 368 -6.80 -5.13 23.11
N ALA A 369 -6.70 -4.38 22.02
CA ALA A 369 -7.64 -4.44 20.92
C ALA A 369 -6.98 -5.06 19.69
N VAL A 370 -7.75 -5.88 18.97
CA VAL A 370 -7.33 -6.51 17.72
C VAL A 370 -8.32 -6.17 16.62
N GLN A 371 -7.82 -5.93 15.42
CA GLN A 371 -8.63 -5.72 14.23
C GLN A 371 -8.50 -6.93 13.32
N LEU A 372 -9.62 -7.59 13.07
CA LEU A 372 -9.73 -8.81 12.29
C LEU A 372 -10.57 -8.56 11.04
N ARG A 373 -10.20 -9.20 9.93
CA ARG A 373 -11.06 -9.29 8.75
C ARG A 373 -11.37 -10.74 8.40
N ALA A 374 -12.56 -11.01 7.91
CA ALA A 374 -12.84 -12.28 7.23
C ALA A 374 -11.99 -12.38 5.94
N ILE A 375 -11.62 -13.58 5.53
CA ILE A 375 -10.83 -13.79 4.29
C ILE A 375 -11.60 -13.29 3.06
N ASP A 376 -12.92 -13.41 3.04
CA ASP A 376 -13.79 -12.87 1.99
C ASP A 376 -13.94 -11.34 2.00
N ASN A 377 -13.34 -10.66 2.97
CA ASN A 377 -13.38 -9.21 3.18
C ASN A 377 -14.79 -8.58 3.19
N LYS A 378 -15.81 -9.33 3.61
CA LYS A 378 -17.19 -8.83 3.77
C LYS A 378 -17.47 -8.34 5.20
N ASP A 379 -16.61 -8.71 6.15
CA ASP A 379 -16.68 -8.29 7.55
C ASP A 379 -15.31 -7.95 8.12
N ARG A 380 -15.28 -6.90 8.91
CA ARG A 380 -14.14 -6.45 9.73
C ARG A 380 -14.62 -6.24 11.16
N TRP A 381 -13.86 -6.74 12.14
CA TRP A 381 -14.16 -6.58 13.56
C TRP A 381 -13.02 -5.86 14.26
N ILE A 382 -13.36 -4.98 15.21
CA ILE A 382 -12.47 -4.54 16.27
C ILE A 382 -12.96 -5.22 17.54
N ALA A 383 -12.10 -5.98 18.20
CA ALA A 383 -12.43 -6.72 19.41
C ALA A 383 -11.41 -6.45 20.52
N ASN A 384 -11.89 -6.26 21.75
CA ASN A 384 -11.05 -6.20 22.93
C ASN A 384 -10.84 -7.59 23.50
N VAL A 385 -9.65 -7.88 24.02
CA VAL A 385 -9.34 -9.15 24.69
C VAL A 385 -9.80 -9.10 26.14
N ASP A 386 -10.61 -10.06 26.56
CA ASP A 386 -10.89 -10.35 27.98
C ASP A 386 -9.83 -11.29 28.52
N PHE A 387 -8.92 -10.77 29.33
CA PHE A 387 -7.81 -11.52 29.92
C PHE A 387 -8.24 -12.54 30.97
N ASN A 388 -9.44 -12.41 31.55
CA ASN A 388 -9.95 -13.37 32.54
C ASN A 388 -10.61 -14.57 31.87
N GLN A 389 -11.35 -14.34 30.79
CA GLN A 389 -12.06 -15.39 30.06
C GLN A 389 -11.27 -15.89 28.83
N HIS A 390 -10.19 -15.22 28.46
CA HIS A 390 -9.39 -15.48 27.26
C HIS A 390 -10.24 -15.53 25.99
N THR A 391 -11.09 -14.49 25.82
CA THR A 391 -12.03 -14.38 24.71
C THR A 391 -11.96 -13.01 24.05
N LEU A 392 -12.46 -12.93 22.82
CA LEU A 392 -12.62 -11.70 22.08
C LEU A 392 -14.00 -11.12 22.34
N VAL A 393 -14.05 -9.86 22.80
CA VAL A 393 -15.29 -9.09 23.03
C VAL A 393 -15.43 -8.06 21.92
N ASN A 394 -16.42 -8.27 21.04
CA ASN A 394 -16.64 -7.37 19.90
C ASN A 394 -16.90 -5.93 20.34
N GLN A 395 -16.18 -4.99 19.78
CA GLN A 395 -16.37 -3.55 19.99
C GLN A 395 -16.98 -2.87 18.77
N HIS A 396 -16.60 -3.30 17.58
CA HIS A 396 -17.14 -2.79 16.32
C HIS A 396 -17.17 -3.91 15.28
N ARG A 397 -18.21 -3.92 14.42
CA ARG A 397 -18.30 -4.74 13.23
C ARG A 397 -18.68 -3.85 12.06
N LEU A 398 -17.83 -3.79 11.04
CA LEU A 398 -18.17 -3.22 9.74
C LEU A 398 -18.51 -4.35 8.79
N THR A 399 -19.61 -4.21 8.05
CA THR A 399 -20.06 -5.18 7.05
C THR A 399 -20.27 -4.48 5.71
N ASP A 400 -19.81 -5.09 4.63
CA ASP A 400 -20.06 -4.61 3.28
C ASP A 400 -20.43 -5.80 2.36
N PRO A 401 -21.54 -5.73 1.60
CA PRO A 401 -21.90 -6.81 0.67
C PRO A 401 -20.94 -6.93 -0.51
N ALA A 402 -20.25 -5.84 -0.89
CA ALA A 402 -19.21 -5.87 -1.91
C ALA A 402 -17.86 -6.23 -1.27
N TRP A 403 -17.15 -5.26 -0.74
CA TRP A 403 -15.93 -5.46 0.05
C TRP A 403 -15.63 -4.22 0.91
N ILE A 404 -14.97 -4.46 2.05
CA ILE A 404 -14.49 -3.39 2.91
C ILE A 404 -13.20 -2.80 2.33
N ASN A 405 -13.05 -1.48 2.38
CA ASN A 405 -11.85 -0.79 1.90
C ASN A 405 -10.59 -1.36 2.56
N TRP A 406 -9.51 -1.49 1.78
CA TRP A 406 -8.19 -1.89 2.29
C TRP A 406 -7.55 -0.80 3.14
N ASN A 407 -7.90 0.47 2.88
CA ASN A 407 -7.49 1.64 3.65
C ASN A 407 -8.45 1.89 4.83
N PHE A 408 -8.21 2.94 5.60
CA PHE A 408 -9.04 3.35 6.74
C PHE A 408 -9.13 2.29 7.84
N ASN A 409 -7.99 1.66 8.12
CA ASN A 409 -7.86 0.64 9.16
C ASN A 409 -7.31 1.18 10.48
N ASP A 410 -7.02 2.49 10.55
CA ASP A 410 -6.45 3.10 11.73
C ASP A 410 -7.41 3.00 12.92
N PHE A 411 -6.87 2.56 14.05
CA PHE A 411 -7.57 2.52 15.32
C PHE A 411 -6.58 2.55 16.48
N GLY A 412 -7.04 2.87 17.66
CA GLY A 412 -6.21 2.93 18.85
C GLY A 412 -7.00 3.25 20.10
N TRP A 413 -6.28 3.60 21.14
CA TRP A 413 -6.86 3.98 22.43
C TRP A 413 -6.72 5.49 22.65
N LEU A 414 -7.74 6.11 23.26
CA LEU A 414 -7.56 7.41 23.90
C LEU A 414 -6.69 7.24 25.15
N LYS A 415 -6.16 8.36 25.66
CA LYS A 415 -5.27 8.35 26.84
C LYS A 415 -5.92 7.87 28.15
N ASP A 416 -7.23 7.66 28.14
CA ASP A 416 -7.94 7.00 29.25
C ASP A 416 -7.75 5.47 29.28
N GLY A 417 -7.12 4.90 28.25
CA GLY A 417 -6.86 3.48 28.07
C GLY A 417 -8.10 2.61 27.92
N ARG A 418 -9.30 3.19 27.88
CA ARG A 418 -10.60 2.48 27.89
C ARG A 418 -11.55 2.89 26.76
N THR A 419 -11.22 3.96 26.04
CA THR A 419 -11.99 4.43 24.91
C THR A 419 -11.21 4.16 23.64
N LEU A 420 -11.76 3.34 22.76
CA LEU A 420 -11.24 3.12 21.41
C LEU A 420 -11.56 4.33 20.52
N TRP A 421 -10.65 4.68 19.63
CA TRP A 421 -10.95 5.45 18.44
C TRP A 421 -10.68 4.59 17.20
N TYR A 422 -11.42 4.82 16.13
CA TYR A 422 -11.26 4.05 14.90
C TYR A 422 -11.84 4.76 13.68
N MET A 423 -11.33 4.37 12.50
CA MET A 423 -11.85 4.79 11.21
C MET A 423 -12.90 3.80 10.70
N SER A 424 -13.97 4.30 10.10
CA SER A 424 -15.02 3.44 9.53
C SER A 424 -15.77 4.14 8.38
N GLU A 425 -16.11 3.37 7.34
CA GLU A 425 -16.99 3.77 6.23
C GLU A 425 -18.47 3.43 6.48
N GLU A 426 -18.89 3.14 7.71
CA GLU A 426 -20.28 2.74 8.01
C GLU A 426 -21.31 3.80 7.61
N SER A 427 -20.92 5.07 7.60
CA SER A 427 -21.74 6.20 7.15
C SER A 427 -21.68 6.48 5.64
N GLY A 428 -20.94 5.66 4.86
CA GLY A 428 -20.76 5.80 3.42
C GLY A 428 -19.45 6.52 2.99
N TYR A 429 -18.77 7.18 3.92
CA TYR A 429 -17.45 7.78 3.76
C TYR A 429 -16.59 7.43 4.96
N SER A 430 -15.28 7.41 4.81
CA SER A 430 -14.38 7.21 5.93
C SER A 430 -14.51 8.36 6.94
N GLN A 431 -14.86 8.02 8.19
CA GLN A 431 -15.04 8.96 9.26
C GLN A 431 -14.37 8.46 10.53
N LEU A 432 -14.07 9.38 11.45
CA LEU A 432 -13.49 9.08 12.76
C LEU A 432 -14.58 8.87 13.82
N TYR A 433 -14.40 7.82 14.60
CA TYR A 433 -15.31 7.41 15.69
C TYR A 433 -14.56 7.22 16.98
N THR A 434 -15.27 7.34 18.11
CA THR A 434 -14.79 6.87 19.42
C THR A 434 -15.81 5.94 20.06
N LYS A 435 -15.35 4.99 20.89
CA LYS A 435 -16.21 4.05 21.60
C LYS A 435 -15.59 3.63 22.93
N PRO A 436 -16.16 4.05 24.08
CA PRO A 436 -15.83 3.44 25.37
C PRO A 436 -16.13 1.94 25.36
N LEU A 437 -15.33 1.11 26.00
CA LEU A 437 -15.53 -0.36 26.02
C LEU A 437 -16.96 -0.74 26.43
N ASP A 438 -17.50 -0.09 27.46
CA ASP A 438 -18.84 -0.35 27.99
C ASP A 438 -19.92 0.64 27.45
N GLY A 439 -19.55 1.46 26.44
CA GLY A 439 -20.40 2.54 25.91
C GLY A 439 -20.87 2.31 24.49
N LYS A 440 -21.56 3.32 23.95
CA LYS A 440 -21.94 3.40 22.54
C LYS A 440 -20.87 4.13 21.73
N ALA A 441 -20.75 3.77 20.47
CA ALA A 441 -19.93 4.51 19.52
C ALA A 441 -20.46 5.94 19.33
N LYS A 442 -19.53 6.88 19.18
CA LYS A 442 -19.78 8.29 18.86
C LYS A 442 -19.02 8.64 17.60
N GLN A 443 -19.71 9.10 16.57
CA GLN A 443 -19.11 9.64 15.37
C GLN A 443 -18.54 11.03 15.68
N LEU A 444 -17.27 11.25 15.42
CA LEU A 444 -16.59 12.53 15.67
C LEU A 444 -16.60 13.46 14.45
N THR A 445 -16.53 12.87 13.25
CA THR A 445 -16.57 13.58 11.96
C THR A 445 -17.74 13.07 11.12
N SER A 446 -18.34 13.93 10.31
CA SER A 446 -19.48 13.54 9.46
C SER A 446 -19.60 14.42 8.23
N GLY A 447 -19.97 13.84 7.10
CA GLY A 447 -20.16 14.57 5.84
C GLY A 447 -19.89 13.68 4.64
N LYS A 448 -20.05 14.27 3.43
CA LYS A 448 -19.69 13.62 2.15
C LYS A 448 -18.24 13.92 1.79
N PHE A 449 -17.34 13.51 2.65
CA PHE A 449 -15.89 13.63 2.50
C PHE A 449 -15.22 12.51 3.28
N GLU A 450 -13.98 12.21 2.96
CA GLU A 450 -13.18 11.19 3.62
C GLU A 450 -12.20 11.81 4.60
N VAL A 451 -12.02 11.13 5.71
CA VAL A 451 -11.01 11.39 6.73
C VAL A 451 -9.99 10.27 6.69
N SER A 452 -8.72 10.63 6.79
CA SER A 452 -7.59 9.70 6.81
C SER A 452 -6.47 10.22 7.71
N HIS A 453 -5.45 9.39 7.99
CA HIS A 453 -4.25 9.73 8.77
C HIS A 453 -4.55 10.39 10.12
N PRO A 454 -5.37 9.75 10.98
CA PRO A 454 -5.67 10.29 12.30
C PRO A 454 -4.43 10.19 13.20
N LEU A 455 -4.02 11.32 13.78
CA LEU A 455 -2.96 11.41 14.77
C LEU A 455 -3.57 12.00 16.07
N LEU A 456 -3.59 11.22 17.13
CA LEU A 456 -3.92 11.71 18.48
C LEU A 456 -2.68 12.35 19.09
N THR A 457 -2.83 13.60 19.60
CA THR A 457 -1.72 14.29 20.30
C THR A 457 -1.33 13.56 21.58
N ASP A 458 -0.06 13.67 22.02
CA ASP A 458 0.44 12.99 23.21
C ASP A 458 -0.30 13.39 24.49
N ASP A 459 -0.81 14.63 24.55
CA ASP A 459 -1.65 15.11 25.65
C ASP A 459 -3.11 14.60 25.57
N GLY A 460 -3.44 13.86 24.50
CA GLY A 460 -4.76 13.28 24.27
C GLY A 460 -5.87 14.29 23.99
N GLN A 461 -5.55 15.56 23.74
CA GLN A 461 -6.56 16.62 23.60
C GLN A 461 -7.11 16.75 22.18
N TRP A 462 -6.31 16.47 21.16
CA TRP A 462 -6.63 16.72 19.77
C TRP A 462 -6.36 15.52 18.88
N PHE A 463 -7.22 15.37 17.87
CA PHE A 463 -6.89 14.64 16.66
C PHE A 463 -6.48 15.61 15.56
N TYR A 464 -5.38 15.33 14.88
CA TYR A 464 -5.07 15.84 13.57
C TYR A 464 -5.46 14.80 12.54
N VAL A 465 -6.05 15.23 11.43
CA VAL A 465 -6.53 14.33 10.36
C VAL A 465 -6.31 14.98 9.00
N ARG A 466 -6.14 14.20 7.99
CA ARG A 466 -6.22 14.65 6.61
C ARG A 466 -7.63 14.43 6.08
N THR A 467 -8.18 15.39 5.34
CA THR A 467 -9.55 15.25 4.79
C THR A 467 -9.73 16.06 3.53
N ASN A 468 -10.57 15.54 2.63
CA ASN A 468 -11.00 16.23 1.41
C ASN A 468 -12.33 16.97 1.61
N GLN A 469 -12.57 17.54 2.80
CA GLN A 469 -13.80 18.24 3.14
C GLN A 469 -14.11 19.43 2.24
N LEU A 470 -13.08 20.15 1.78
CA LEU A 470 -13.27 21.34 0.94
C LEU A 470 -13.75 20.97 -0.47
N ALA A 471 -13.10 19.97 -1.05
CA ALA A 471 -13.42 19.43 -2.38
C ALA A 471 -12.83 18.02 -2.50
N PRO A 472 -13.45 17.10 -3.23
CA PRO A 472 -12.97 15.73 -3.35
C PRO A 472 -11.52 15.62 -3.84
N TYR A 473 -11.04 16.60 -4.54
CA TYR A 473 -9.72 16.67 -5.18
C TYR A 473 -8.67 17.50 -4.43
N SER A 474 -8.96 17.91 -3.17
CA SER A 474 -8.05 18.70 -2.33
C SER A 474 -8.04 18.16 -0.91
N TYR A 475 -6.87 17.80 -0.44
CA TYR A 475 -6.68 17.20 0.89
C TYR A 475 -5.86 18.14 1.75
N ASP A 476 -6.47 18.63 2.81
CA ASP A 476 -5.84 19.51 3.78
C ASP A 476 -5.77 18.82 5.16
N VAL A 477 -4.91 19.33 6.02
CA VAL A 477 -4.84 18.95 7.43
C VAL A 477 -5.87 19.71 8.24
N TYR A 478 -6.63 18.97 9.04
CA TYR A 478 -7.61 19.53 9.98
C TYR A 478 -7.32 19.01 11.38
N ARG A 479 -7.87 19.68 12.39
CA ARG A 479 -7.87 19.20 13.77
C ARG A 479 -9.23 19.30 14.40
N LEU A 480 -9.49 18.43 15.38
CA LEU A 480 -10.69 18.45 16.20
C LEU A 480 -10.37 17.99 17.62
N PRO A 481 -11.13 18.41 18.65
CA PRO A 481 -10.95 17.89 20.00
C PRO A 481 -11.18 16.37 20.04
N ALA A 482 -10.38 15.63 20.80
CA ALA A 482 -10.49 14.18 20.94
C ALA A 482 -11.85 13.75 21.52
N THR A 483 -12.49 14.64 22.29
CA THR A 483 -13.87 14.45 22.80
C THR A 483 -14.97 14.76 21.77
N GLY A 484 -14.59 15.20 20.57
CA GLY A 484 -15.48 15.67 19.51
C GLY A 484 -15.77 17.16 19.59
N GLY A 485 -16.05 17.77 18.45
CA GLY A 485 -16.27 19.21 18.33
C GLY A 485 -16.14 19.65 16.87
N ALA A 486 -15.84 20.93 16.66
CA ALA A 486 -15.66 21.45 15.31
C ALA A 486 -14.38 20.90 14.66
N LEU A 487 -14.51 20.41 13.43
CA LEU A 487 -13.40 20.08 12.55
C LEU A 487 -12.85 21.38 11.97
N THR A 488 -11.64 21.77 12.38
CA THR A 488 -11.02 23.05 12.04
C THR A 488 -9.86 22.86 11.09
N ARG A 489 -9.88 23.54 9.94
CA ARG A 489 -8.82 23.48 8.96
C ARG A 489 -7.52 24.10 9.50
N VAL A 490 -6.40 23.42 9.32
CA VAL A 490 -5.05 23.83 9.79
C VAL A 490 -4.18 24.29 8.64
N THR A 491 -4.17 23.56 7.50
CA THR A 491 -3.40 23.92 6.32
C THR A 491 -4.26 24.51 5.20
N ASN A 492 -3.63 25.17 4.23
CA ASN A 492 -4.32 25.86 3.13
C ASN A 492 -3.47 25.94 1.85
N TYR A 493 -2.84 24.82 1.46
CA TYR A 493 -1.98 24.80 0.26
C TYR A 493 -2.73 24.54 -1.04
N GLN A 494 -3.99 24.08 -0.98
CA GLN A 494 -4.80 23.70 -2.14
C GLN A 494 -4.14 22.58 -2.98
N GLY A 495 -3.71 21.52 -2.32
CA GLY A 495 -3.07 20.36 -2.94
C GLY A 495 -3.43 19.08 -2.23
N MET A 496 -2.42 18.28 -1.98
CA MET A 496 -2.48 17.16 -1.06
C MET A 496 -1.42 17.41 0.01
N ASP A 497 -1.86 17.62 1.23
CA ASP A 497 -0.98 17.89 2.36
C ASP A 497 -0.81 16.63 3.20
N ASP A 498 0.42 16.38 3.65
CA ASP A 498 0.74 15.43 4.70
C ASP A 498 1.47 16.14 5.82
N PHE A 499 1.58 15.54 7.01
CA PHE A 499 2.07 16.26 8.16
C PHE A 499 2.79 15.41 9.18
N THR A 500 3.67 16.04 9.95
CA THR A 500 4.24 15.48 11.17
C THR A 500 4.29 16.56 12.26
N LEU A 501 3.84 16.20 13.46
CA LEU A 501 3.77 17.10 14.61
C LEU A 501 5.12 17.14 15.34
N SER A 502 5.55 18.33 15.81
CA SER A 502 6.75 18.43 16.63
C SER A 502 6.58 17.71 17.98
N PRO A 503 7.68 17.24 18.63
CA PRO A 503 7.59 16.55 19.91
C PRO A 503 6.89 17.33 21.03
N ASP A 504 6.91 18.66 20.97
CA ASP A 504 6.21 19.51 21.93
C ASP A 504 4.77 19.87 21.50
N GLY A 505 4.30 19.34 20.37
CA GLY A 505 2.96 19.54 19.85
C GLY A 505 2.65 20.94 19.33
N LYS A 506 3.64 21.84 19.20
CA LYS A 506 3.40 23.25 18.86
C LYS A 506 3.58 23.59 17.40
N GLN A 507 4.37 22.83 16.66
CA GLN A 507 4.67 23.05 15.25
C GLN A 507 4.22 21.85 14.43
N LEU A 508 3.78 22.16 13.20
CA LEU A 508 3.42 21.20 12.20
C LEU A 508 4.40 21.34 11.04
N ALA A 509 5.15 20.28 10.74
CA ALA A 509 5.85 20.17 9.49
C ALA A 509 4.87 19.65 8.46
N VAL A 510 4.73 20.32 7.32
CA VAL A 510 3.77 20.00 6.27
C VAL A 510 4.55 19.64 5.03
N LEU A 511 4.25 18.45 4.51
CA LEU A 511 4.68 18.03 3.19
C LEU A 511 3.53 18.35 2.22
N HIS A 512 3.72 19.31 1.35
CA HIS A 512 2.70 19.76 0.41
C HIS A 512 3.15 19.64 -1.02
N SER A 513 2.23 19.49 -1.95
CA SER A 513 2.49 19.45 -3.38
C SER A 513 1.40 20.18 -4.16
N SER A 514 1.73 20.58 -5.38
CA SER A 514 0.75 21.18 -6.31
C SER A 514 1.00 20.67 -7.74
N PRO A 515 0.11 20.92 -8.71
CA PRO A 515 0.36 20.51 -10.08
C PRO A 515 1.72 21.01 -10.56
N TYR A 516 2.55 20.10 -11.07
CA TYR A 516 3.94 20.36 -11.52
C TYR A 516 4.95 20.78 -10.44
N VAL A 517 4.58 20.68 -9.16
CA VAL A 517 5.51 20.88 -8.04
C VAL A 517 5.48 19.62 -7.16
N PHE A 518 6.57 18.86 -7.18
CA PHE A 518 6.73 17.70 -6.30
C PHE A 518 6.70 18.12 -4.83
N ALA A 519 6.52 17.15 -3.95
CA ALA A 519 6.41 17.39 -2.53
C ALA A 519 7.53 18.30 -1.99
N GLN A 520 7.12 19.37 -1.30
CA GLN A 520 7.97 20.37 -0.65
C GLN A 520 7.66 20.41 0.84
N LEU A 521 8.63 20.79 1.65
CA LEU A 521 8.51 20.88 3.10
C LEU A 521 8.30 22.33 3.55
N ALA A 522 7.30 22.53 4.37
CA ALA A 522 7.04 23.78 5.07
C ALA A 522 6.83 23.54 6.58
N VAL A 523 6.84 24.58 7.37
CA VAL A 523 6.54 24.55 8.80
C VAL A 523 5.57 25.68 9.16
N GLN A 524 4.64 25.37 10.08
CA GLN A 524 3.69 26.33 10.62
C GLN A 524 3.33 26.01 12.08
N ASP A 525 2.60 26.89 12.73
CA ASP A 525 1.98 26.62 14.03
C ASP A 525 0.98 25.46 13.92
N ALA A 526 1.01 24.56 14.89
CA ALA A 526 0.12 23.39 14.92
C ALA A 526 -1.37 23.77 15.04
N ALA A 527 -1.67 24.97 15.52
CA ALA A 527 -3.03 25.51 15.57
C ALA A 527 -3.52 26.10 14.24
N GLY A 528 -2.65 26.22 13.26
CA GLY A 528 -2.85 26.91 11.99
C GLY A 528 -2.15 28.28 11.99
N GLY A 529 -1.84 28.79 10.82
CA GLY A 529 -1.13 30.04 10.67
C GLY A 529 -0.55 30.23 9.27
N THR A 530 0.35 31.18 9.11
CA THR A 530 1.06 31.39 7.85
C THR A 530 2.20 30.38 7.76
N PRO A 531 2.20 29.48 6.76
CA PRO A 531 3.30 28.55 6.57
C PRO A 531 4.57 29.26 6.13
N ARG A 532 5.69 28.66 6.45
CA ARG A 532 7.00 29.05 5.96
C ARG A 532 7.63 27.89 5.21
N GLU A 533 7.94 28.14 3.95
CA GLU A 533 8.62 27.19 3.09
C GLU A 533 10.04 26.91 3.58
N LEU A 534 10.43 25.64 3.63
CA LEU A 534 11.76 25.19 4.02
C LEU A 534 12.56 24.65 2.84
N THR A 535 11.89 24.18 1.78
CA THR A 535 12.54 23.60 0.61
C THR A 535 12.00 24.20 -0.69
N ASN A 536 12.83 24.16 -1.71
CA ASN A 536 12.48 24.38 -3.10
C ASN A 536 13.45 23.54 -3.93
N THR A 537 13.04 22.33 -4.25
CA THR A 537 13.88 21.32 -4.91
C THR A 537 13.63 21.22 -6.42
N MET A 538 12.66 22.00 -6.94
CA MET A 538 12.33 21.98 -8.36
C MET A 538 13.42 22.61 -9.21
N GLN A 539 13.79 21.96 -10.31
CA GLN A 539 14.82 22.46 -11.21
C GLN A 539 14.34 23.67 -12.01
N PRO A 540 15.18 24.72 -12.17
CA PRO A 540 14.83 25.90 -12.99
C PRO A 540 14.44 25.58 -14.41
N ALA A 541 15.07 24.58 -15.03
CA ALA A 541 14.75 24.12 -16.39
C ALA A 541 13.30 23.64 -16.48
N TYR A 542 12.82 22.90 -15.52
CA TYR A 542 11.44 22.41 -15.47
C TYR A 542 10.42 23.53 -15.18
N THR A 543 10.71 24.37 -14.19
CA THR A 543 9.81 25.45 -13.78
C THR A 543 9.72 26.59 -14.82
N ALA A 544 10.68 26.69 -15.73
CA ALA A 544 10.65 27.65 -16.82
C ALA A 544 9.66 27.29 -17.94
N HIS A 545 9.16 26.05 -18.00
CA HIS A 545 8.13 25.66 -18.96
C HIS A 545 6.78 26.27 -18.62
N ALA A 546 6.06 26.69 -19.64
CA ALA A 546 4.67 27.15 -19.51
C ALA A 546 3.71 25.93 -19.45
N TRP A 547 3.73 25.24 -18.32
CA TRP A 547 2.85 24.08 -18.09
C TRP A 547 1.38 24.48 -18.11
N ILE A 548 0.56 23.64 -18.73
CA ILE A 548 -0.90 23.80 -18.72
C ILE A 548 -1.42 23.28 -17.40
N THR A 549 -1.80 24.18 -16.49
CA THR A 549 -2.52 23.80 -15.27
C THR A 549 -3.88 23.20 -15.66
N PRO A 550 -4.16 21.94 -15.37
CA PRO A 550 -5.43 21.32 -15.73
C PRO A 550 -6.60 22.00 -15.03
N LYS A 551 -7.70 22.19 -15.74
CA LYS A 551 -8.95 22.65 -15.14
C LYS A 551 -9.68 21.44 -14.55
N ILE A 552 -10.03 21.48 -13.27
CA ILE A 552 -10.93 20.47 -12.70
C ILE A 552 -12.34 20.77 -13.19
N VAL A 553 -12.91 19.81 -13.90
CA VAL A 553 -14.25 19.89 -14.48
C VAL A 553 -15.16 18.83 -13.91
N GLN A 554 -16.47 19.07 -14.04
CA GLN A 554 -17.52 18.17 -13.61
C GLN A 554 -18.25 17.60 -14.81
N VAL A 555 -18.13 16.30 -15.02
CA VAL A 555 -18.84 15.58 -16.08
C VAL A 555 -20.09 14.94 -15.45
N PRO A 556 -21.31 15.29 -15.91
CA PRO A 556 -22.50 14.66 -15.39
C PRO A 556 -22.62 13.22 -15.87
N SER A 557 -22.82 12.27 -14.95
CA SER A 557 -23.10 10.89 -15.32
C SER A 557 -24.49 10.75 -15.92
N SER A 558 -24.59 10.12 -17.10
CA SER A 558 -25.85 9.74 -17.73
C SER A 558 -26.50 8.51 -17.09
N HIS A 559 -25.78 7.82 -16.21
CA HIS A 559 -26.16 6.56 -15.54
C HIS A 559 -26.56 6.75 -14.07
N GLY A 560 -26.77 8.01 -13.62
CA GLY A 560 -27.23 8.32 -12.28
C GLY A 560 -26.18 8.25 -11.19
N ALA A 561 -24.89 8.14 -11.54
CA ALA A 561 -23.78 8.14 -10.58
C ALA A 561 -23.48 9.55 -9.99
N GLY A 562 -24.12 10.60 -10.51
CA GLY A 562 -23.89 11.97 -10.07
C GLY A 562 -22.83 12.69 -10.90
N VAL A 563 -21.76 13.16 -10.28
CA VAL A 563 -20.69 13.94 -10.91
C VAL A 563 -19.42 13.13 -10.98
N ILE A 564 -18.83 13.04 -12.16
CA ILE A 564 -17.50 12.49 -12.42
C ILE A 564 -16.55 13.70 -12.48
N TYR A 565 -15.52 13.71 -11.64
CA TYR A 565 -14.50 14.74 -11.69
C TYR A 565 -13.41 14.37 -12.69
N ALA A 566 -12.91 15.40 -13.41
CA ALA A 566 -11.86 15.20 -14.40
C ALA A 566 -10.91 16.40 -14.49
N LYS A 567 -9.66 16.14 -14.87
CA LYS A 567 -8.69 17.14 -15.30
C LYS A 567 -8.83 17.35 -16.80
N TYR A 568 -9.14 18.57 -17.22
CA TYR A 568 -9.19 18.97 -18.62
C TYR A 568 -7.93 19.73 -19.00
N TYR A 569 -7.27 19.30 -20.06
CA TYR A 569 -6.13 19.96 -20.67
C TYR A 569 -6.53 20.44 -22.07
N GLY A 570 -6.43 21.73 -22.30
CA GLY A 570 -6.78 22.35 -23.57
C GLY A 570 -6.01 23.66 -23.80
N PRO A 571 -6.12 24.28 -25.01
CA PRO A 571 -5.43 25.51 -25.32
C PRO A 571 -5.91 26.67 -24.44
N ALA A 572 -5.02 27.63 -24.17
CA ALA A 572 -5.34 28.81 -23.37
C ALA A 572 -6.48 29.66 -23.99
N ASP A 573 -6.52 29.76 -25.29
CA ASP A 573 -7.58 30.47 -26.06
C ASP A 573 -8.66 29.46 -26.46
N GLU A 574 -9.71 29.38 -25.65
CA GLU A 574 -10.86 28.48 -25.88
C GLU A 574 -11.79 28.95 -27.01
N GLN A 575 -11.28 29.44 -28.10
CA GLN A 575 -12.14 29.51 -29.30
C GLN A 575 -12.44 28.07 -29.72
N VAL A 576 -13.68 27.64 -29.54
CA VAL A 576 -14.16 26.31 -29.89
C VAL A 576 -14.02 26.12 -31.40
N ALA A 577 -12.85 25.63 -31.83
CA ALA A 577 -12.70 25.16 -33.19
C ALA A 577 -13.53 23.88 -33.33
N ALA A 578 -14.47 23.85 -34.28
CA ALA A 578 -15.19 22.64 -34.63
C ALA A 578 -14.22 21.51 -35.07
N SER A 579 -14.51 20.26 -34.72
CA SER A 579 -13.76 19.09 -35.20
C SER A 579 -12.34 18.94 -34.63
N ARG A 580 -12.15 19.11 -33.30
CA ARG A 580 -10.88 18.83 -32.63
C ARG A 580 -10.69 17.34 -32.37
N PRO A 581 -9.45 16.80 -32.44
CA PRO A 581 -9.14 15.50 -31.90
C PRO A 581 -9.02 15.57 -30.36
N ALA A 582 -9.35 14.47 -29.69
CA ALA A 582 -9.21 14.36 -28.25
C ALA A 582 -8.57 13.04 -27.83
N VAL A 583 -8.05 13.01 -26.60
CA VAL A 583 -7.55 11.80 -25.96
C VAL A 583 -8.13 11.71 -24.56
N LEU A 584 -8.60 10.52 -24.17
CA LEU A 584 -8.89 10.19 -22.79
C LEU A 584 -7.66 9.47 -22.19
N PHE A 585 -7.11 10.03 -21.12
CA PHE A 585 -6.17 9.33 -20.26
C PHE A 585 -6.95 8.61 -19.15
N VAL A 586 -6.61 7.36 -18.89
CA VAL A 586 -7.27 6.53 -17.89
C VAL A 586 -6.21 6.03 -16.90
N HIS A 587 -6.32 6.46 -15.64
CA HIS A 587 -5.36 6.07 -14.61
C HIS A 587 -5.44 4.57 -14.27
N GLY A 588 -4.37 4.03 -13.66
CA GLY A 588 -4.28 2.66 -13.19
C GLY A 588 -4.87 2.46 -11.80
N ALA A 589 -4.74 1.22 -11.28
CA ALA A 589 -5.21 0.81 -9.95
C ALA A 589 -6.61 1.38 -9.68
N GLY A 590 -7.67 0.69 -10.08
CA GLY A 590 -9.04 1.22 -10.09
C GLY A 590 -9.48 1.99 -8.84
N TYR A 591 -8.80 1.74 -7.70
CA TYR A 591 -8.98 2.42 -6.42
C TYR A 591 -8.07 3.65 -6.21
N LEU A 592 -7.27 4.07 -7.21
CA LEU A 592 -6.42 5.27 -7.12
C LEU A 592 -7.27 6.51 -7.42
N GLN A 593 -6.88 7.66 -6.89
CA GLN A 593 -7.39 8.97 -7.28
C GLN A 593 -6.32 9.73 -8.06
N ASN A 594 -6.62 10.18 -9.29
CA ASN A 594 -5.69 11.00 -10.08
C ASN A 594 -6.16 12.45 -10.25
N VAL A 595 -7.45 12.70 -10.13
CA VAL A 595 -8.01 14.06 -10.19
C VAL A 595 -7.81 14.77 -8.86
N THR A 596 -6.62 15.30 -8.65
CA THR A 596 -6.23 16.07 -7.45
C THR A 596 -5.54 17.37 -7.85
N LEU A 597 -5.44 18.31 -6.91
CA LEU A 597 -4.66 19.55 -7.04
C LEU A 597 -3.19 19.37 -6.61
N SER A 598 -2.74 18.13 -6.44
CA SER A 598 -1.35 17.79 -6.08
C SER A 598 -0.50 17.46 -7.31
N SER A 599 0.79 17.26 -7.10
CA SER A 599 1.63 16.53 -8.06
C SER A 599 1.09 15.11 -8.21
N THR A 600 1.10 14.61 -9.43
CA THR A 600 0.55 13.28 -9.73
C THR A 600 1.63 12.22 -9.78
N TYR A 601 1.29 10.99 -9.41
CA TYR A 601 2.09 9.82 -9.72
C TYR A 601 2.34 9.69 -11.23
N TYR A 602 1.37 10.11 -12.05
CA TYR A 602 1.41 10.12 -13.51
C TYR A 602 2.03 11.40 -14.07
N PHE A 603 3.16 11.85 -13.53
CA PHE A 603 3.81 13.10 -13.95
C PHE A 603 4.29 13.07 -15.41
N ARG A 604 4.70 11.91 -15.95
CA ARG A 604 5.07 11.75 -17.36
C ARG A 604 3.85 11.86 -18.26
N GLU A 605 2.77 11.20 -17.90
CA GLU A 605 1.47 11.28 -18.56
C GLU A 605 0.94 12.71 -18.52
N GLN A 606 1.11 13.41 -17.41
CA GLN A 606 0.75 14.83 -17.29
C GLN A 606 1.55 15.71 -18.26
N MET A 607 2.85 15.47 -18.42
CA MET A 607 3.69 16.15 -19.39
C MET A 607 3.34 15.75 -20.82
N PHE A 608 3.03 14.48 -21.07
CA PHE A 608 2.57 14.01 -22.37
C PHE A 608 1.22 14.62 -22.77
N ASN A 609 0.32 14.82 -21.81
CA ASN A 609 -0.93 15.55 -22.04
C ASN A 609 -0.67 16.99 -22.53
N ASN A 610 0.36 17.66 -22.01
CA ASN A 610 0.80 18.97 -22.52
C ASN A 610 1.30 18.87 -23.96
N LEU A 611 2.11 17.84 -24.28
CA LEU A 611 2.60 17.62 -25.64
C LEU A 611 1.45 17.36 -26.62
N LEU A 612 0.46 16.56 -26.24
CA LEU A 612 -0.74 16.34 -27.06
C LEU A 612 -1.50 17.63 -27.31
N VAL A 613 -1.63 18.50 -26.31
CA VAL A 613 -2.29 19.82 -26.51
C VAL A 613 -1.49 20.70 -27.47
N GLN A 614 -0.16 20.72 -27.41
CA GLN A 614 0.69 21.42 -28.40
C GLN A 614 0.49 20.87 -29.81
N GLN A 615 0.20 19.59 -29.95
CA GLN A 615 -0.10 18.94 -31.22
C GLN A 615 -1.55 19.20 -31.72
N GLY A 616 -2.38 19.89 -30.96
CA GLY A 616 -3.75 20.27 -31.29
C GLY A 616 -4.84 19.35 -30.76
N PHE A 617 -4.54 18.42 -29.90
CA PHE A 617 -5.51 17.63 -29.16
C PHE A 617 -6.09 18.41 -27.96
N VAL A 618 -7.19 17.94 -27.41
CA VAL A 618 -7.58 18.18 -26.02
C VAL A 618 -7.52 16.87 -25.25
N VAL A 619 -7.22 16.94 -23.96
CA VAL A 619 -7.11 15.73 -23.14
C VAL A 619 -8.03 15.81 -21.93
N LEU A 620 -8.69 14.69 -21.61
CA LEU A 620 -9.49 14.51 -20.40
C LEU A 620 -8.94 13.34 -19.59
N ASP A 621 -8.64 13.59 -18.34
CA ASP A 621 -8.13 12.64 -17.35
C ASP A 621 -9.15 12.54 -16.22
N MET A 622 -9.76 11.38 -16.03
CA MET A 622 -10.99 11.21 -15.26
C MET A 622 -10.82 10.28 -14.07
N ASP A 623 -11.41 10.64 -12.94
CA ASP A 623 -11.66 9.70 -11.84
C ASP A 623 -13.00 8.99 -12.06
N TYR A 624 -12.96 7.87 -12.76
CA TYR A 624 -14.10 7.01 -13.04
C TYR A 624 -14.59 6.27 -11.78
N ARG A 625 -15.77 5.67 -11.81
CA ARG A 625 -16.27 4.83 -10.70
C ARG A 625 -15.26 3.72 -10.39
N ALA A 626 -14.97 3.49 -9.15
CA ALA A 626 -13.94 2.75 -8.44
C ALA A 626 -12.86 3.64 -7.82
N SER A 627 -12.59 4.84 -8.39
CA SER A 627 -11.57 5.77 -7.88
C SER A 627 -11.83 6.15 -6.42
N GLU A 628 -10.76 6.39 -5.67
CA GLU A 628 -10.78 6.77 -4.26
C GLU A 628 -11.19 8.25 -4.07
N GLY A 629 -11.56 8.64 -2.86
CA GLY A 629 -11.90 10.02 -2.53
C GLY A 629 -13.39 10.39 -2.63
N TYR A 630 -14.21 9.48 -3.17
CA TYR A 630 -15.63 9.73 -3.46
C TYR A 630 -16.59 8.88 -2.63
N GLY A 631 -16.07 8.16 -1.64
CA GLY A 631 -16.81 7.32 -0.72
C GLY A 631 -17.12 5.91 -1.21
N ARG A 632 -17.68 5.11 -0.31
CA ARG A 632 -17.88 3.67 -0.47
C ARG A 632 -18.70 3.30 -1.71
N ALA A 633 -19.82 3.98 -1.96
CA ALA A 633 -20.72 3.65 -3.07
C ALA A 633 -20.07 3.85 -4.44
N TRP A 634 -19.17 4.84 -4.56
CA TRP A 634 -18.39 5.09 -5.77
C TRP A 634 -17.36 3.98 -5.98
N ARG A 635 -16.62 3.66 -4.94
CA ARG A 635 -15.59 2.62 -4.95
C ARG A 635 -16.18 1.24 -5.28
N THR A 636 -17.28 0.85 -4.65
CA THR A 636 -17.88 -0.48 -4.82
C THR A 636 -18.78 -0.64 -6.04
N ALA A 637 -18.94 0.40 -6.87
CA ALA A 637 -19.77 0.36 -8.06
C ALA A 637 -19.38 -0.74 -9.07
N ILE A 638 -18.11 -1.17 -9.04
CA ILE A 638 -17.53 -2.19 -9.93
C ILE A 638 -17.68 -3.63 -9.42
N TYR A 639 -18.30 -3.82 -8.26
CA TYR A 639 -18.46 -5.16 -7.69
C TYR A 639 -19.17 -6.09 -8.67
N GLU A 640 -18.58 -7.27 -8.93
CA GLU A 640 -18.98 -8.30 -9.89
C GLU A 640 -18.99 -7.86 -11.38
N LYS A 641 -18.53 -6.66 -11.70
CA LYS A 641 -18.64 -6.09 -13.06
C LYS A 641 -17.58 -5.04 -13.39
N MET A 642 -16.32 -5.36 -13.14
CA MET A 642 -15.20 -4.48 -13.51
C MET A 642 -15.23 -4.14 -15.00
N GLY A 643 -14.94 -2.88 -15.36
CA GLY A 643 -14.91 -2.39 -16.73
C GLY A 643 -16.30 -2.03 -17.30
N HIS A 644 -17.38 -2.13 -16.52
CA HIS A 644 -18.71 -1.74 -16.96
C HIS A 644 -19.08 -0.32 -16.57
N PRO A 645 -19.18 0.02 -15.27
CA PRO A 645 -19.48 1.38 -14.86
C PRO A 645 -18.40 2.38 -15.27
N GLU A 646 -17.15 1.96 -15.28
CA GLU A 646 -16.03 2.82 -15.69
C GLU A 646 -16.12 3.15 -17.18
N LEU A 647 -16.47 2.18 -18.02
CA LEU A 647 -16.68 2.42 -19.46
C LEU A 647 -17.84 3.41 -19.71
N GLU A 648 -18.93 3.29 -18.95
CA GLU A 648 -20.03 4.26 -18.99
C GLU A 648 -19.52 5.68 -18.69
N ASP A 649 -18.67 5.82 -17.66
CA ASP A 649 -18.09 7.10 -17.26
C ASP A 649 -17.14 7.66 -18.35
N LEU A 650 -16.34 6.81 -19.01
CA LEU A 650 -15.48 7.22 -20.13
C LEU A 650 -16.31 7.71 -21.33
N LEU A 651 -17.42 7.05 -21.63
CA LEU A 651 -18.35 7.48 -22.69
C LEU A 651 -19.04 8.81 -22.35
N ASP A 652 -19.41 9.02 -21.09
CA ASP A 652 -19.92 10.31 -20.60
C ASP A 652 -18.86 11.41 -20.73
N GLY A 653 -17.59 11.12 -20.43
CA GLY A 653 -16.47 12.04 -20.64
C GLY A 653 -16.27 12.41 -22.10
N LYS A 654 -16.30 11.43 -23.00
CA LYS A 654 -16.27 11.66 -24.44
C LYS A 654 -17.44 12.57 -24.88
N ALA A 655 -18.66 12.25 -24.47
CA ALA A 655 -19.86 13.03 -24.80
C ALA A 655 -19.75 14.49 -24.29
N TRP A 656 -19.19 14.67 -23.11
CA TRP A 656 -18.94 15.97 -22.51
C TRP A 656 -17.93 16.79 -23.34
N LEU A 657 -16.84 16.18 -23.81
CA LEU A 657 -15.85 16.85 -24.70
C LEU A 657 -16.47 17.26 -26.02
N VAL A 658 -17.26 16.38 -26.65
CA VAL A 658 -17.98 16.69 -27.91
C VAL A 658 -18.90 17.89 -27.72
N LYS A 659 -19.68 17.90 -26.64
CA LYS A 659 -20.68 18.95 -26.37
C LYS A 659 -20.04 20.30 -26.03
N ASN A 660 -18.99 20.31 -25.23
CA ASN A 660 -18.49 21.55 -24.61
C ASN A 660 -17.21 22.09 -25.26
N HIS A 661 -16.44 21.23 -25.95
CA HIS A 661 -15.13 21.62 -26.52
C HIS A 661 -14.99 21.37 -28.03
N GLY A 662 -16.11 21.11 -28.73
CA GLY A 662 -16.12 20.94 -30.20
C GLY A 662 -15.29 19.75 -30.67
N VAL A 663 -15.16 18.72 -29.86
CA VAL A 663 -14.46 17.50 -30.22
C VAL A 663 -15.26 16.72 -31.25
N ASP A 664 -14.56 16.20 -32.25
CA ASP A 664 -15.14 15.29 -33.26
C ASP A 664 -15.32 13.92 -32.61
N PRO A 665 -16.54 13.36 -32.49
CA PRO A 665 -16.79 12.09 -31.88
C PRO A 665 -16.07 10.89 -32.55
N GLN A 666 -15.63 11.05 -33.80
CA GLN A 666 -14.85 10.06 -34.55
C GLN A 666 -13.34 10.21 -34.38
N ARG A 667 -12.89 11.18 -33.59
CA ARG A 667 -11.49 11.53 -33.43
C ARG A 667 -11.10 11.57 -31.95
N VAL A 668 -11.50 10.53 -31.22
CA VAL A 668 -11.18 10.37 -29.78
C VAL A 668 -10.33 9.13 -29.59
N GLY A 669 -9.12 9.30 -29.06
CA GLY A 669 -8.24 8.23 -28.63
C GLY A 669 -8.41 7.94 -27.14
N VAL A 670 -7.92 6.78 -26.69
CA VAL A 670 -7.91 6.37 -25.29
C VAL A 670 -6.59 5.66 -24.96
N TYR A 671 -6.01 5.94 -23.80
CA TYR A 671 -4.83 5.21 -23.35
C TYR A 671 -4.74 5.20 -21.83
N GLY A 672 -4.01 4.21 -21.31
CA GLY A 672 -3.70 4.11 -19.90
C GLY A 672 -2.89 2.87 -19.56
N GLY A 673 -2.35 2.85 -18.35
CA GLY A 673 -1.53 1.77 -17.86
C GLY A 673 -2.23 0.94 -16.79
N SER A 674 -1.88 -0.36 -16.65
CA SER A 674 -2.44 -1.25 -15.64
C SER A 674 -3.96 -1.34 -15.74
N TYR A 675 -4.70 -0.95 -14.73
CA TYR A 675 -6.17 -0.85 -14.81
C TYR A 675 -6.63 0.10 -15.94
N GLY A 676 -5.89 1.19 -16.21
CA GLY A 676 -6.17 2.08 -17.32
C GLY A 676 -5.95 1.40 -18.68
N GLY A 677 -4.99 0.49 -18.79
CA GLY A 677 -4.79 -0.38 -19.95
C GLY A 677 -5.94 -1.37 -20.12
N PHE A 678 -6.37 -2.00 -19.04
CA PHE A 678 -7.58 -2.83 -18.99
C PHE A 678 -8.81 -2.05 -19.48
N MET A 679 -9.00 -0.83 -19.02
CA MET A 679 -10.10 0.02 -19.43
C MET A 679 -9.98 0.45 -20.90
N THR A 680 -8.77 0.63 -21.42
CA THR A 680 -8.52 0.87 -22.86
C THR A 680 -8.94 -0.35 -23.67
N GLU A 681 -8.59 -1.57 -23.25
CA GLU A 681 -9.05 -2.80 -23.90
C GLU A 681 -10.58 -2.94 -23.81
N MET A 682 -11.19 -2.70 -22.66
CA MET A 682 -12.65 -2.73 -22.50
C MET A 682 -13.33 -1.68 -23.40
N ALA A 683 -12.77 -0.48 -23.54
CA ALA A 683 -13.30 0.57 -24.41
C ALA A 683 -13.35 0.14 -25.89
N LEU A 684 -12.27 -0.47 -26.39
CA LEU A 684 -12.21 -0.91 -27.79
C LEU A 684 -12.97 -2.21 -28.05
N LEU A 685 -13.04 -3.11 -27.06
CA LEU A 685 -13.62 -4.44 -27.24
C LEU A 685 -15.12 -4.51 -26.86
N ARG A 686 -15.61 -3.62 -25.99
CA ARG A 686 -17.03 -3.57 -25.60
C ARG A 686 -17.80 -2.40 -26.21
N ALA A 687 -17.10 -1.33 -26.63
CA ALA A 687 -17.69 -0.19 -27.33
C ALA A 687 -17.00 0.03 -28.70
N PRO A 688 -16.97 -0.99 -29.59
CA PRO A 688 -16.25 -0.91 -30.86
C PRO A 688 -16.80 0.21 -31.75
N GLY A 689 -15.91 1.06 -32.26
CA GLY A 689 -16.23 2.23 -33.06
C GLY A 689 -16.45 3.52 -32.28
N GLU A 690 -16.49 3.47 -30.94
CA GLU A 690 -16.58 4.69 -30.11
C GLU A 690 -15.24 5.43 -30.03
N PHE A 691 -14.13 4.73 -30.10
CA PHE A 691 -12.79 5.32 -30.06
C PHE A 691 -12.06 5.08 -31.37
N ALA A 692 -11.29 6.08 -31.82
CA ALA A 692 -10.54 6.01 -33.07
C ALA A 692 -9.32 5.10 -32.99
N ALA A 693 -8.69 5.00 -31.83
CA ALA A 693 -7.57 4.12 -31.50
C ALA A 693 -7.38 4.05 -29.97
N GLY A 694 -6.67 3.02 -29.49
CA GLY A 694 -6.30 2.92 -28.09
C GLY A 694 -4.92 2.29 -27.88
N ALA A 695 -4.24 2.71 -26.81
CA ALA A 695 -2.99 2.11 -26.34
C ALA A 695 -3.17 1.56 -24.93
N ALA A 696 -3.07 0.23 -24.83
CA ALA A 696 -3.20 -0.52 -23.58
C ALA A 696 -1.81 -0.90 -23.05
N LEU A 697 -1.42 -0.30 -21.91
CA LEU A 697 -0.10 -0.48 -21.34
C LEU A 697 -0.21 -1.42 -20.14
N ARG A 698 0.57 -2.51 -20.13
CA ARG A 698 0.64 -3.49 -19.02
C ARG A 698 -0.73 -3.85 -18.43
N ALA A 699 -1.68 -4.18 -19.31
CA ALA A 699 -3.08 -4.40 -18.96
C ALA A 699 -3.34 -5.82 -18.44
N PRO A 700 -4.14 -6.00 -17.38
CA PRO A 700 -4.76 -7.28 -17.07
C PRO A 700 -5.90 -7.55 -18.08
N SER A 701 -5.67 -8.48 -19.02
CA SER A 701 -6.65 -8.84 -20.04
C SER A 701 -7.56 -9.99 -19.62
N ASP A 702 -7.20 -10.70 -18.55
CA ASP A 702 -7.95 -11.83 -17.98
C ASP A 702 -7.79 -11.85 -16.46
N TRP A 703 -8.84 -11.49 -15.73
CA TRP A 703 -8.82 -11.38 -14.29
C TRP A 703 -8.59 -12.70 -13.56
N THR A 704 -8.75 -13.86 -14.23
CA THR A 704 -8.41 -15.17 -13.64
C THR A 704 -6.91 -15.37 -13.42
N SER A 705 -6.07 -14.53 -14.01
CA SER A 705 -4.61 -14.55 -13.88
C SER A 705 -4.06 -13.44 -12.99
N TYR A 706 -4.91 -12.70 -12.28
CA TYR A 706 -4.45 -11.68 -11.35
C TYR A 706 -4.40 -12.19 -9.90
N ASN A 707 -3.96 -11.36 -8.95
CA ASN A 707 -3.78 -11.78 -7.56
C ASN A 707 -5.10 -11.99 -6.81
N ASP A 708 -5.04 -12.83 -5.77
CA ASP A 708 -6.22 -13.25 -5.05
C ASP A 708 -6.89 -12.10 -4.27
N GLU A 709 -6.15 -11.41 -3.40
CA GLU A 709 -6.76 -10.44 -2.47
C GLU A 709 -7.47 -9.28 -3.17
N TYR A 710 -6.91 -8.77 -4.27
CA TYR A 710 -7.57 -7.72 -5.05
C TYR A 710 -8.78 -8.27 -5.81
N THR A 711 -8.57 -9.34 -6.57
CA THR A 711 -9.56 -9.83 -7.55
C THR A 711 -10.73 -10.51 -6.87
N SER A 712 -10.48 -11.37 -5.86
CA SER A 712 -11.55 -12.08 -5.13
C SER A 712 -12.42 -11.14 -4.29
N ASN A 713 -11.90 -10.00 -3.87
CA ASN A 713 -12.71 -9.00 -3.17
C ASN A 713 -13.75 -8.35 -4.10
N ILE A 714 -13.36 -8.08 -5.35
CA ILE A 714 -14.21 -7.36 -6.31
C ILE A 714 -15.07 -8.32 -7.14
N LEU A 715 -14.51 -9.45 -7.59
CA LEU A 715 -15.18 -10.44 -8.46
C LEU A 715 -15.54 -11.75 -7.75
N ASN A 716 -15.38 -11.83 -6.42
CA ASN A 716 -15.49 -13.05 -5.62
C ASN A 716 -14.47 -14.14 -6.02
N ASP A 717 -14.53 -15.35 -5.44
CA ASP A 717 -13.70 -16.48 -5.89
C ASP A 717 -14.21 -16.96 -7.26
N PRO A 718 -13.35 -17.19 -8.28
CA PRO A 718 -13.78 -17.61 -9.61
C PRO A 718 -14.49 -18.97 -9.64
N LYS A 719 -14.37 -19.78 -8.59
CA LYS A 719 -15.13 -21.03 -8.44
C LYS A 719 -16.58 -20.77 -7.99
N LEU A 720 -16.82 -19.64 -7.30
CA LEU A 720 -18.15 -19.24 -6.85
C LEU A 720 -18.86 -18.38 -7.89
N ASP A 721 -18.13 -17.48 -8.55
CA ASP A 721 -18.69 -16.50 -9.47
C ASP A 721 -17.88 -16.42 -10.79
N PRO A 722 -17.86 -17.49 -11.60
CA PRO A 722 -17.15 -17.47 -12.88
C PRO A 722 -17.71 -16.40 -13.85
N ALA A 723 -19.00 -16.07 -13.73
CA ALA A 723 -19.65 -15.11 -14.61
C ALA A 723 -19.11 -13.69 -14.42
N ALA A 724 -18.74 -13.31 -13.19
CA ALA A 724 -18.11 -12.02 -12.92
C ALA A 724 -16.75 -11.88 -13.65
N TYR A 725 -16.00 -12.96 -13.77
CA TYR A 725 -14.73 -13.00 -14.51
C TYR A 725 -14.93 -12.94 -16.02
N GLU A 726 -15.86 -13.72 -16.56
CA GLU A 726 -16.20 -13.72 -17.99
C GLU A 726 -16.68 -12.34 -18.45
N THR A 727 -17.50 -11.66 -17.66
CA THR A 727 -18.02 -10.32 -18.01
C THR A 727 -17.01 -9.21 -17.79
N SER A 728 -15.99 -9.41 -16.96
CA SER A 728 -14.99 -8.40 -16.62
C SER A 728 -13.66 -8.55 -17.37
N SER A 729 -13.41 -9.68 -18.05
CA SER A 729 -12.12 -9.92 -18.72
C SER A 729 -12.15 -9.52 -20.21
N PRO A 730 -11.31 -8.55 -20.64
CA PRO A 730 -11.26 -8.10 -22.03
C PRO A 730 -11.08 -9.19 -23.07
N ILE A 731 -10.31 -10.24 -22.76
CA ILE A 731 -10.03 -11.36 -23.67
C ILE A 731 -11.31 -12.06 -24.17
N GLU A 732 -12.38 -12.06 -23.37
CA GLU A 732 -13.68 -12.63 -23.74
C GLU A 732 -14.35 -11.82 -24.86
N PHE A 733 -14.05 -10.56 -24.99
CA PHE A 733 -14.57 -9.64 -25.98
C PHE A 733 -13.65 -9.44 -27.20
N ALA A 734 -12.53 -10.14 -27.27
CA ALA A 734 -11.52 -10.00 -28.33
C ALA A 734 -12.10 -10.10 -29.76
N ALA A 735 -13.18 -10.86 -29.95
CA ALA A 735 -13.88 -10.98 -31.22
C ALA A 735 -14.49 -9.66 -31.74
N ASN A 736 -14.67 -8.67 -30.89
CA ASN A 736 -15.29 -7.41 -31.25
C ASN A 736 -14.27 -6.34 -31.72
N LEU A 737 -12.97 -6.58 -31.62
CA LEU A 737 -11.95 -5.60 -32.02
C LEU A 737 -12.18 -5.14 -33.47
N ARG A 738 -12.30 -3.83 -33.65
CA ARG A 738 -12.41 -3.12 -34.94
C ARG A 738 -11.37 -2.02 -35.08
N ASP A 739 -11.10 -1.36 -33.97
CA ASP A 739 -10.32 -0.16 -33.93
C ASP A 739 -8.84 -0.46 -33.66
N PRO A 740 -7.89 0.39 -34.11
CA PRO A 740 -6.47 0.23 -33.86
C PRO A 740 -6.14 0.07 -32.37
N LEU A 741 -5.45 -1.01 -32.02
CA LEU A 741 -5.03 -1.33 -30.64
C LEU A 741 -3.51 -1.54 -30.59
N LEU A 742 -2.83 -0.72 -29.79
CA LEU A 742 -1.45 -0.90 -29.41
C LEU A 742 -1.40 -1.53 -28.01
N ILE A 743 -0.67 -2.64 -27.86
CA ILE A 743 -0.45 -3.34 -26.58
C ILE A 743 1.04 -3.21 -26.23
N GLU A 744 1.34 -2.73 -25.04
CA GLU A 744 2.72 -2.54 -24.60
C GLU A 744 2.91 -3.11 -23.18
N HIS A 745 4.02 -3.89 -22.97
CA HIS A 745 4.19 -4.60 -21.71
C HIS A 745 5.65 -4.83 -21.36
N GLY A 746 6.01 -4.65 -20.09
CA GLY A 746 7.29 -5.07 -19.54
C GLY A 746 7.37 -6.60 -19.39
N LEU A 747 8.41 -7.25 -19.91
CA LEU A 747 8.51 -8.71 -19.84
C LEU A 747 8.75 -9.24 -18.43
N ILE A 748 9.40 -8.44 -17.57
CA ILE A 748 9.67 -8.82 -16.18
C ILE A 748 8.67 -8.18 -15.20
N ASP A 749 7.46 -7.86 -15.70
CA ASP A 749 6.35 -7.42 -14.86
C ASP A 749 5.87 -8.57 -13.95
N ASP A 750 6.03 -8.40 -12.65
CA ASP A 750 5.65 -9.34 -11.59
C ASP A 750 4.32 -8.95 -10.90
N ASN A 751 3.71 -7.84 -11.33
CA ASN A 751 2.38 -7.39 -10.90
C ASN A 751 1.27 -7.86 -11.86
N VAL A 752 1.27 -7.37 -13.10
CA VAL A 752 0.46 -7.90 -14.19
C VAL A 752 1.38 -8.70 -15.11
N MET A 753 1.17 -10.01 -15.16
CA MET A 753 2.09 -10.85 -15.95
C MET A 753 1.99 -10.51 -17.43
N SER A 754 3.12 -10.36 -18.12
CA SER A 754 3.17 -10.15 -19.57
C SER A 754 2.47 -11.25 -20.38
N SER A 755 2.27 -12.43 -19.78
CA SER A 755 1.46 -13.52 -20.33
C SER A 755 0.01 -13.11 -20.62
N ASP A 756 -0.53 -12.10 -19.93
CA ASP A 756 -1.88 -11.59 -20.19
C ASP A 756 -1.97 -10.94 -21.57
N SER A 757 -1.10 -9.99 -21.84
CA SER A 757 -0.99 -9.36 -23.16
C SER A 757 -0.66 -10.38 -24.27
N ILE A 758 0.23 -11.34 -23.98
CA ILE A 758 0.58 -12.40 -24.95
C ILE A 758 -0.63 -13.29 -25.27
N ARG A 759 -1.44 -13.64 -24.28
CA ARG A 759 -2.67 -14.43 -24.48
C ARG A 759 -3.72 -13.66 -25.27
N LEU A 760 -3.94 -12.39 -24.97
CA LEU A 760 -4.84 -11.55 -25.75
C LEU A 760 -4.35 -11.41 -27.18
N TYR A 761 -3.06 -11.17 -27.40
CA TYR A 761 -2.46 -11.12 -28.74
C TYR A 761 -2.68 -12.41 -29.53
N GLN A 762 -2.42 -13.58 -28.93
CA GLN A 762 -2.68 -14.87 -29.56
C GLN A 762 -4.17 -15.04 -29.91
N ARG A 763 -5.07 -14.61 -29.02
CA ARG A 763 -6.52 -14.67 -29.27
C ARG A 763 -6.94 -13.82 -30.46
N LEU A 764 -6.37 -12.62 -30.60
CA LEU A 764 -6.61 -11.73 -31.74
C LEU A 764 -6.09 -12.33 -33.05
N VAL A 765 -4.93 -12.99 -33.02
CA VAL A 765 -4.36 -13.71 -34.18
C VAL A 765 -5.31 -14.83 -34.64
N GLU A 766 -5.79 -15.67 -33.70
CA GLU A 766 -6.74 -16.76 -34.01
C GLU A 766 -8.09 -16.28 -34.56
N LEU A 767 -8.53 -15.11 -34.11
CA LEU A 767 -9.73 -14.43 -34.60
C LEU A 767 -9.51 -13.66 -35.90
N HIS A 768 -8.32 -13.73 -36.49
CA HIS A 768 -7.94 -13.02 -37.73
C HIS A 768 -8.20 -11.51 -37.67
N LYS A 769 -8.00 -10.90 -36.48
CA LYS A 769 -8.14 -9.46 -36.32
C LYS A 769 -7.02 -8.73 -37.02
N GLN A 770 -7.24 -7.45 -37.28
CA GLN A 770 -6.26 -6.57 -37.93
C GLN A 770 -6.11 -5.29 -37.12
N ASN A 771 -5.09 -4.48 -37.46
CA ASN A 771 -4.83 -3.21 -36.80
C ASN A 771 -4.55 -3.34 -35.30
N PHE A 772 -3.80 -4.36 -34.90
CA PHE A 772 -3.27 -4.48 -33.55
C PHE A 772 -1.77 -4.78 -33.59
N TRP A 773 -1.05 -4.23 -32.63
CA TRP A 773 0.41 -4.34 -32.48
C TRP A 773 0.74 -4.62 -31.02
N MET A 774 1.89 -5.24 -30.79
CA MET A 774 2.40 -5.48 -29.45
C MET A 774 3.89 -5.11 -29.39
N SER A 775 4.28 -4.40 -28.35
CA SER A 775 5.67 -4.14 -27.98
C SER A 775 5.96 -4.73 -26.62
N LEU A 776 7.09 -5.41 -26.50
CA LEU A 776 7.53 -6.02 -25.24
C LEU A 776 8.89 -5.44 -24.85
N TYR A 777 9.02 -5.06 -23.57
CA TYR A 777 10.21 -4.42 -23.02
C TYR A 777 10.93 -5.39 -22.06
N PRO A 778 12.06 -5.99 -22.50
CA PRO A 778 12.67 -7.11 -21.78
C PRO A 778 13.18 -6.82 -20.38
N LEU A 779 13.53 -5.58 -20.08
CA LEU A 779 14.09 -5.15 -18.79
C LEU A 779 13.12 -4.34 -17.94
N GLU A 780 11.85 -4.22 -18.37
CA GLU A 780 10.89 -3.40 -17.67
C GLU A 780 9.92 -4.23 -16.84
N ARG A 781 9.64 -3.70 -15.63
CA ARG A 781 8.64 -4.16 -14.69
C ARG A 781 7.29 -3.47 -14.96
N HIS A 782 6.36 -3.59 -14.01
CA HIS A 782 5.04 -2.94 -14.09
C HIS A 782 5.12 -1.41 -14.22
N GLY A 783 5.95 -0.75 -13.41
CA GLY A 783 6.36 0.64 -13.62
C GLY A 783 7.69 0.67 -14.36
N PHE A 784 7.72 1.25 -15.54
CA PHE A 784 8.96 1.38 -16.30
C PHE A 784 9.96 2.23 -15.53
N GLN A 785 11.24 1.84 -15.59
CA GLN A 785 12.31 2.49 -14.84
C GLN A 785 13.31 3.22 -15.75
N HIS A 786 13.45 2.78 -17.00
CA HIS A 786 14.47 3.28 -17.90
C HIS A 786 13.91 4.34 -18.88
N PRO A 787 14.58 5.49 -19.01
CA PRO A 787 14.16 6.57 -19.91
C PRO A 787 13.95 6.14 -21.37
N ASP A 788 14.83 5.27 -21.88
CA ASP A 788 14.75 4.78 -23.27
C ASP A 788 13.46 3.97 -23.50
N SER A 789 13.04 3.18 -22.50
CA SER A 789 11.80 2.41 -22.56
C SER A 789 10.58 3.33 -22.51
N TRP A 790 10.58 4.32 -21.62
CA TRP A 790 9.55 5.35 -21.56
C TRP A 790 9.43 6.13 -22.88
N TYR A 791 10.58 6.50 -23.47
CA TYR A 791 10.61 7.20 -24.73
C TYR A 791 10.01 6.36 -25.87
N ASP A 792 10.39 5.08 -26.01
CA ASP A 792 9.87 4.22 -27.08
C ASP A 792 8.37 3.93 -26.90
N GLU A 793 7.90 3.66 -25.67
CA GLU A 793 6.49 3.46 -25.34
C GLU A 793 5.65 4.67 -25.78
N TYR A 794 6.01 5.86 -25.29
CA TYR A 794 5.23 7.08 -25.58
C TYR A 794 5.37 7.57 -27.03
N ARG A 795 6.49 7.34 -27.67
CA ARG A 795 6.67 7.60 -29.09
C ARG A 795 5.69 6.77 -29.93
N ARG A 796 5.47 5.52 -29.59
CA ARG A 796 4.49 4.64 -30.27
C ARG A 796 3.06 5.07 -30.02
N ILE A 797 2.73 5.51 -28.81
CA ILE A 797 1.42 6.07 -28.49
C ILE A 797 1.18 7.35 -29.30
N ASP A 798 2.16 8.24 -29.36
CA ASP A 798 2.08 9.47 -30.15
C ASP A 798 1.90 9.18 -31.65
N GLU A 799 2.65 8.23 -32.22
CA GLU A 799 2.51 7.76 -33.58
C GLU A 799 1.11 7.18 -33.86
N LEU A 800 0.58 6.38 -32.93
CA LEU A 800 -0.77 5.83 -33.03
C LEU A 800 -1.82 6.94 -33.10
N PHE A 801 -1.75 7.94 -32.21
CA PHE A 801 -2.72 9.04 -32.18
C PHE A 801 -2.58 9.97 -33.36
N ASN A 802 -1.36 10.31 -33.80
CA ASN A 802 -1.14 11.12 -35.00
C ASN A 802 -1.61 10.40 -36.26
N THR A 803 -1.60 9.06 -36.30
CA THR A 803 -2.02 8.26 -37.48
C THR A 803 -3.54 8.06 -37.52
N TYR A 804 -4.17 7.76 -36.38
CA TYR A 804 -5.57 7.29 -36.38
C TYR A 804 -6.56 8.24 -35.70
N VAL A 805 -6.13 9.15 -34.88
CA VAL A 805 -7.00 10.10 -34.14
C VAL A 805 -6.93 11.49 -34.72
N LYS A 806 -5.74 11.99 -35.04
CA LYS A 806 -5.53 13.36 -35.53
C LYS A 806 -6.10 13.64 -36.93
N PRO A 807 -6.02 12.74 -37.90
CA PRO A 807 -6.53 13.01 -39.24
C PRO A 807 -8.05 13.21 -39.29
N VAL A 808 -8.51 14.17 -40.08
CA VAL A 808 -9.94 14.30 -40.41
C VAL A 808 -10.33 13.11 -41.29
N ARG A 809 -11.15 12.21 -40.78
CA ARG A 809 -11.67 11.10 -41.58
C ARG A 809 -12.53 11.67 -42.73
N ALA A 810 -12.21 11.32 -43.95
CA ALA A 810 -13.10 11.63 -45.08
C ALA A 810 -14.46 10.99 -44.82
N ALA A 811 -15.55 11.73 -44.95
CA ALA A 811 -16.88 11.19 -44.81
C ALA A 811 -16.99 9.95 -45.73
N ALA A 812 -17.37 8.83 -45.19
CA ALA A 812 -17.57 7.63 -45.96
C ALA A 812 -18.59 7.97 -47.09
N SER A 813 -18.08 8.04 -48.29
CA SER A 813 -18.94 8.18 -49.48
C SER A 813 -19.81 6.91 -49.49
N GLY A 814 -21.07 7.07 -49.10
CA GLY A 814 -22.04 5.96 -49.13
C GLY A 814 -22.08 5.35 -50.53
N ASN A 815 -21.71 4.10 -50.63
CA ASN A 815 -22.11 3.18 -51.69
C ASN A 815 -23.03 2.14 -51.08
#